data_c95337347a17a483b604a48693347389
#
_entry.id   c95337347a17a483b604a48693347389
#
_cell.length_a   1.000
_cell.length_b   1.000
_cell.length_c   1.000
_cell.angle_alpha   90.00
_cell.angle_beta   90.00
_cell.angle_gamma   90.00
#
_symmetry.space_group_name_H-M   'P 1'
#
loop_
_entity.id
_entity.type
_entity.pdbx_description
1 polymer ?
#
loop_
_entity_poly.entity_id
_entity_poly.type
_entity_poly.pdbx_seq_one_letter_code
_entity_poly.pdbx_strand_id
1 'polypeptide(L)'
;MTHATFAVLDNERYLPTVPGRKNRDYSIWDFNGGGRFYTVFPYFHLAGFLSLLINPIFTEASSPVLGPPLMPPSGSLLKEVMRHQKLRALYLPPSIAEQLLMEPGGLEFFRGLDFLCYTGGPFSPNAGELLSKVTELCPLYGSTEAFQVPQLAPSAEDWAWMEWNPHFKVQMQPSGDEAGAFELVLFADDSTKTISALNHNMPGVMEYRTKDLFKQHPQKPSLWQYYGRRDDIIVLSNGEKFNPVPMELQLQAFPQLSGALILGQGRSLATLLVEPKPDLSSNERAELGRTIWPSVENANRLLPAQGRILRQHIIVARPEKPFVRAGKGTVVRKLTEQLYLSEIEALYKNGVATTPAKVSRLQPTLVPHFATGTILAFVRTTLIDSFPEFADISDDDDLFSYGLDSVMIGQLLNNLKTGLEDSTSNRDLEWLDTRTVYRHSSVNRLTAILSQFLNSGQFTEDALVKSRIAAMEDLTQKYTQGLTPSLTNMKDARGPCSVGLVGSTGYLGPRILASLLMDSSIATIYCLNRSADAEERTKRALTKDGLPLPAGFEHVKFVVVDIGAPQLGLSEPDFKPLSEDINTIIYNAWRPNFGLPISSFEKPFLSGLRNVVDWSRHSPQRPRIVFISSIAAVGNWPNIYPQEPVIPEAPITNTDVAMHMGYGESKCVAERILQVAHKECGILVSIVRTGQIGGPSSSLGGQLPVQGWLIALTKTSKALGVLPNSVSPVDWVPVDVMGKQISDISSDEGSRLDYRVFNLIHPGLKPWSLFLDTLTKRFGLEAERVSLPEWLNRLEERERTDKEGQGRYVALKFADFLRSLGNGMDDMRCISDNIGRVSNLEMEPLSEELLAEWLRGWRF
;
A
#
# COMPACT_ATOMS: atom_id res chain seq x y z
N MET A 1 15.53 11.42 -35.20
CA MET A 1 15.76 12.87 -35.09
C MET A 1 15.92 13.49 -36.46
N THR A 2 15.46 14.70 -36.65
CA THR A 2 15.52 15.45 -37.88
C THR A 2 16.30 16.75 -37.65
N HIS A 3 16.67 17.49 -38.71
CA HIS A 3 17.26 18.82 -38.55
C HIS A 3 16.34 19.77 -37.78
N ALA A 4 15.02 19.65 -37.96
CA ALA A 4 14.04 20.42 -37.20
C ALA A 4 14.10 20.16 -35.67
N THR A 5 14.47 18.96 -35.26
CA THR A 5 14.69 18.63 -33.84
C THR A 5 15.79 19.48 -33.20
N PHE A 6 16.86 19.74 -33.97
CA PHE A 6 17.97 20.59 -33.50
C PHE A 6 17.60 22.08 -33.53
N ALA A 7 16.79 22.51 -34.49
CA ALA A 7 16.25 23.87 -34.49
C ALA A 7 15.32 24.15 -33.28
N VAL A 8 14.52 23.18 -32.90
CA VAL A 8 13.72 23.26 -31.68
C VAL A 8 14.61 23.47 -30.45
N LEU A 9 15.69 22.75 -30.38
CA LEU A 9 16.66 22.83 -29.29
C LEU A 9 17.28 24.23 -29.20
N ASP A 10 17.63 24.85 -30.33
CA ASP A 10 18.13 26.21 -30.33
C ASP A 10 17.04 27.22 -29.88
N ASN A 11 15.80 26.98 -30.26
CA ASN A 11 14.65 27.80 -29.86
C ASN A 11 14.32 27.71 -28.36
N GLU A 12 14.60 26.60 -27.69
CA GLU A 12 14.40 26.47 -26.23
C GLU A 12 15.15 27.54 -25.44
N ARG A 13 16.28 28.01 -25.94
CA ARG A 13 17.07 29.13 -25.37
C ARG A 13 16.31 30.43 -25.29
N TYR A 14 15.34 30.63 -26.16
CA TYR A 14 14.55 31.85 -26.26
C TYR A 14 13.15 31.73 -25.64
N LEU A 15 12.92 30.68 -24.85
CA LEU A 15 11.69 30.60 -24.09
C LEU A 15 11.53 31.81 -23.17
N PRO A 16 10.32 32.39 -23.07
CA PRO A 16 10.09 33.53 -22.19
C PRO A 16 10.49 33.24 -20.75
N THR A 17 11.07 34.23 -20.09
CA THR A 17 11.41 34.11 -18.67
C THR A 17 10.16 34.25 -17.82
N VAL A 18 10.06 33.37 -16.79
CA VAL A 18 9.02 33.48 -15.78
C VAL A 18 9.49 34.50 -14.75
N PRO A 19 8.69 35.50 -14.36
CA PRO A 19 9.09 36.54 -13.41
C PRO A 19 9.61 35.90 -12.09
N GLY A 20 10.80 36.35 -11.69
CA GLY A 20 11.47 35.85 -10.48
C GLY A 20 12.04 34.42 -10.56
N ARG A 21 12.04 33.80 -11.73
CA ARG A 21 12.55 32.44 -11.93
C ARG A 21 13.63 32.42 -13.03
N LYS A 22 14.52 31.42 -12.91
CA LYS A 22 15.57 31.15 -13.91
C LYS A 22 15.14 29.92 -14.71
N ASN A 23 15.19 30.02 -16.04
CA ASN A 23 15.02 28.87 -16.92
C ASN A 23 16.18 27.90 -16.70
N ARG A 24 15.89 26.61 -16.61
CA ARG A 24 16.87 25.52 -16.64
C ARG A 24 16.80 24.89 -18.03
N ASP A 25 17.29 25.65 -18.97
CA ASP A 25 17.29 25.29 -20.37
C ASP A 25 18.72 25.24 -20.93
N TYR A 26 18.87 25.51 -22.17
CA TYR A 26 20.17 25.65 -22.82
C TYR A 26 21.10 26.67 -22.21
N SER A 27 20.57 27.65 -21.46
CA SER A 27 21.36 28.66 -20.77
C SER A 27 22.36 28.08 -19.77
N ILE A 28 22.08 26.89 -19.30
CA ILE A 28 23.03 26.11 -18.47
C ILE A 28 24.32 25.82 -19.25
N TRP A 29 24.25 25.69 -20.56
CA TRP A 29 25.36 25.43 -21.45
C TRP A 29 25.97 26.70 -22.03
N ASP A 30 25.33 27.84 -21.81
CA ASP A 30 25.81 29.13 -22.24
C ASP A 30 26.91 29.61 -21.27
N PHE A 31 28.14 29.27 -21.61
CA PHE A 31 29.31 29.64 -20.88
C PHE A 31 29.74 31.08 -21.24
N ASN A 32 29.04 32.06 -20.71
CA ASN A 32 29.45 33.47 -20.88
C ASN A 32 30.94 33.64 -20.60
N GLY A 33 31.74 33.89 -21.62
CA GLY A 33 33.15 34.06 -21.52
C GLY A 33 34.02 32.81 -21.72
N GLY A 34 33.45 31.75 -22.26
CA GLY A 34 34.13 30.50 -22.54
C GLY A 34 34.34 29.61 -21.33
N GLY A 35 34.40 28.31 -21.53
CA GLY A 35 34.61 27.33 -20.46
C GLY A 35 34.81 25.94 -20.98
N ARG A 36 35.47 25.11 -20.18
CA ARG A 36 35.61 23.68 -20.45
C ARG A 36 34.63 22.89 -19.64
N PHE A 37 34.05 21.90 -20.29
CA PHE A 37 33.22 20.94 -19.60
C PHE A 37 33.65 19.51 -19.97
N TYR A 38 33.31 18.55 -19.14
CA TYR A 38 33.58 17.13 -19.39
C TYR A 38 32.29 16.34 -19.37
N THR A 39 32.15 15.42 -20.33
CA THR A 39 31.05 14.47 -20.39
C THR A 39 31.59 13.06 -20.64
N VAL A 40 30.91 12.09 -20.02
CA VAL A 40 31.23 10.65 -20.19
C VAL A 40 30.25 9.95 -21.13
N PHE A 41 29.23 10.65 -21.61
CA PHE A 41 28.24 10.02 -22.48
C PHE A 41 28.82 9.72 -23.87
N PRO A 42 28.58 8.51 -24.41
CA PRO A 42 29.04 8.13 -25.75
C PRO A 42 28.40 8.98 -26.85
N TYR A 43 29.13 9.31 -27.92
CA TYR A 43 28.59 10.15 -29.02
C TYR A 43 27.46 9.51 -29.79
N PHE A 44 27.29 8.18 -29.75
CA PHE A 44 26.13 7.48 -30.35
C PHE A 44 24.90 7.51 -29.46
N HIS A 45 25.03 7.96 -28.22
CA HIS A 45 23.90 8.23 -27.31
C HIS A 45 23.50 9.71 -27.42
N LEU A 46 22.19 9.99 -27.35
CA LEU A 46 21.64 11.35 -27.47
C LEU A 46 22.38 12.36 -26.58
N ALA A 47 22.56 12.04 -25.30
CA ALA A 47 23.24 12.92 -24.35
C ALA A 47 24.69 13.25 -24.75
N GLY A 48 25.42 12.27 -25.26
CA GLY A 48 26.80 12.47 -25.75
C GLY A 48 26.83 13.21 -27.06
N PHE A 49 25.96 12.88 -28.02
CA PHE A 49 25.85 13.60 -29.27
C PHE A 49 25.52 15.10 -29.07
N LEU A 50 24.60 15.39 -28.16
CA LEU A 50 24.26 16.73 -27.76
C LEU A 50 25.45 17.47 -27.13
N SER A 51 26.00 16.90 -26.05
CA SER A 51 27.02 17.60 -25.27
C SER A 51 28.36 17.72 -25.98
N LEU A 52 28.76 16.75 -26.82
CA LEU A 52 30.06 16.74 -27.49
C LEU A 52 30.05 17.42 -28.86
N LEU A 53 28.91 17.45 -29.53
CA LEU A 53 28.83 17.98 -30.89
C LEU A 53 27.88 19.18 -31.02
N ILE A 54 26.62 18.99 -30.64
CA ILE A 54 25.57 19.99 -30.95
C ILE A 54 25.73 21.24 -30.06
N ASN A 55 25.87 21.07 -28.74
CA ASN A 55 26.00 22.21 -27.84
C ASN A 55 27.23 23.07 -28.16
N PRO A 56 28.46 22.51 -28.38
CA PRO A 56 29.60 23.31 -28.77
C PRO A 56 29.41 24.09 -30.04
N ILE A 57 28.67 23.56 -31.01
CA ILE A 57 28.36 24.26 -32.28
C ILE A 57 27.41 25.44 -32.04
N PHE A 58 26.35 25.24 -31.25
CA PHE A 58 25.33 26.27 -31.04
C PHE A 58 25.73 27.31 -29.98
N THR A 59 26.54 26.94 -29.00
CA THR A 59 26.92 27.87 -27.93
C THR A 59 28.22 28.61 -28.23
N GLU A 60 29.06 28.10 -29.15
CA GLU A 60 30.34 28.67 -29.59
C GLU A 60 31.39 28.93 -28.48
N ALA A 61 30.96 29.11 -27.25
CA ALA A 61 31.82 29.45 -26.12
C ALA A 61 32.24 28.23 -25.28
N SER A 62 31.58 27.08 -25.43
CA SER A 62 31.85 25.89 -24.67
C SER A 62 32.84 24.94 -25.38
N SER A 63 33.80 24.41 -24.64
CA SER A 63 34.79 23.47 -25.17
C SER A 63 34.70 22.14 -24.44
N PRO A 64 34.27 21.04 -25.09
CA PRO A 64 34.25 19.73 -24.47
C PRO A 64 35.69 19.20 -24.28
N VAL A 65 35.96 18.65 -23.11
CA VAL A 65 37.15 17.86 -22.87
C VAL A 65 36.82 16.41 -23.19
N LEU A 66 37.63 15.80 -24.03
CA LEU A 66 37.47 14.37 -24.36
C LEU A 66 38.25 13.52 -23.39
N GLY A 67 37.67 12.44 -22.93
CA GLY A 67 38.37 11.41 -22.14
C GLY A 67 39.35 10.60 -23.00
N PRO A 68 40.27 9.87 -22.38
CA PRO A 68 41.18 8.97 -23.11
C PRO A 68 40.37 7.92 -23.89
N PRO A 69 40.77 7.62 -25.12
CA PRO A 69 40.10 6.60 -25.90
C PRO A 69 40.23 5.23 -25.26
N LEU A 70 39.23 4.38 -25.40
CA LEU A 70 39.20 2.98 -24.93
C LEU A 70 39.23 2.79 -23.40
N MET A 71 39.16 3.83 -22.60
CA MET A 71 39.00 3.74 -21.16
C MET A 71 37.51 3.89 -20.78
N PRO A 72 36.94 2.93 -20.05
CA PRO A 72 35.58 3.04 -19.60
C PRO A 72 35.43 4.19 -18.61
N PRO A 73 34.30 4.96 -18.66
CA PRO A 73 34.03 6.01 -17.68
C PRO A 73 34.02 5.47 -16.25
N SER A 74 34.69 6.17 -15.35
CA SER A 74 34.74 5.81 -13.92
C SER A 74 35.01 7.06 -13.07
N GLY A 75 34.74 6.98 -11.77
CA GLY A 75 35.08 8.03 -10.81
C GLY A 75 36.58 8.34 -10.75
N SER A 76 37.41 7.33 -10.84
CA SER A 76 38.90 7.49 -10.87
C SER A 76 39.39 8.18 -12.15
N LEU A 77 38.80 7.83 -13.30
CA LEU A 77 39.10 8.54 -14.55
C LEU A 77 38.64 10.02 -14.49
N LEU A 78 37.43 10.27 -13.94
CA LEU A 78 36.92 11.63 -13.73
C LEU A 78 37.88 12.43 -12.85
N LYS A 79 38.38 11.82 -11.77
CA LYS A 79 39.39 12.44 -10.88
C LYS A 79 40.64 12.86 -11.63
N GLU A 80 41.21 11.98 -12.46
CA GLU A 80 42.38 12.28 -13.26
C GLU A 80 42.12 13.40 -14.29
N VAL A 81 40.97 13.38 -14.97
CA VAL A 81 40.58 14.45 -15.87
C VAL A 81 40.53 15.79 -15.15
N MET A 82 39.91 15.84 -13.97
CA MET A 82 39.75 17.07 -13.17
C MET A 82 41.07 17.56 -12.54
N ARG A 83 42.06 16.68 -12.34
CA ARG A 83 43.41 17.07 -11.93
C ARG A 83 44.18 17.78 -13.04
N HIS A 84 43.97 17.37 -14.29
CA HIS A 84 44.71 17.88 -15.43
C HIS A 84 43.99 18.97 -16.21
N GLN A 85 42.67 19.13 -15.99
CA GLN A 85 41.82 20.07 -16.70
C GLN A 85 41.00 20.93 -15.73
N LYS A 86 41.11 22.24 -15.89
CA LYS A 86 40.20 23.15 -15.16
C LYS A 86 38.85 23.15 -15.89
N LEU A 87 37.83 22.54 -15.25
CA LEU A 87 36.50 22.43 -15.76
C LEU A 87 35.58 23.43 -15.07
N ARG A 88 34.65 24.03 -15.81
CA ARG A 88 33.52 24.77 -15.26
C ARG A 88 32.34 23.90 -14.94
N ALA A 89 32.09 22.90 -15.77
CA ALA A 89 30.91 22.05 -15.62
C ALA A 89 31.20 20.59 -15.94
N LEU A 90 30.33 19.72 -15.43
CA LEU A 90 30.27 18.30 -15.73
C LEU A 90 28.92 17.93 -16.28
N TYR A 91 28.91 16.93 -17.19
CA TYR A 91 27.68 16.32 -17.67
C TYR A 91 27.82 14.79 -17.56
N LEU A 92 27.22 14.20 -16.54
CA LEU A 92 27.46 12.80 -16.16
C LEU A 92 26.16 12.09 -15.74
N PRO A 93 26.15 10.74 -15.78
CA PRO A 93 25.21 10.00 -14.97
C PRO A 93 25.61 10.10 -13.48
N PRO A 94 24.66 10.06 -12.54
CA PRO A 94 24.92 10.14 -11.10
C PRO A 94 25.99 9.16 -10.61
N SER A 95 25.98 7.94 -11.13
CA SER A 95 26.90 6.87 -10.71
C SER A 95 28.37 7.22 -10.83
N ILE A 96 28.79 8.01 -11.81
CA ILE A 96 30.20 8.42 -12.00
C ILE A 96 30.59 9.47 -10.96
N ALA A 97 29.72 10.42 -10.67
CA ALA A 97 29.96 11.41 -9.62
C ALA A 97 30.00 10.74 -8.23
N GLU A 98 29.10 9.81 -7.97
CA GLU A 98 29.05 9.04 -6.73
C GLU A 98 30.32 8.18 -6.52
N GLN A 99 30.84 7.58 -7.59
CA GLN A 99 32.13 6.87 -7.53
C GLN A 99 33.28 7.80 -7.12
N LEU A 100 33.33 9.03 -7.67
CA LEU A 100 34.35 10.00 -7.26
C LEU A 100 34.14 10.47 -5.82
N LEU A 101 32.90 10.66 -5.36
CA LEU A 101 32.61 11.01 -3.96
C LEU A 101 33.09 9.96 -2.96
N MET A 102 33.11 8.69 -3.33
CA MET A 102 33.59 7.61 -2.46
C MET A 102 35.13 7.59 -2.33
N GLU A 103 35.85 8.28 -3.19
CA GLU A 103 37.27 8.38 -3.08
C GLU A 103 37.69 9.41 -2.02
N PRO A 104 38.82 9.21 -1.32
CA PRO A 104 39.35 10.19 -0.35
C PRO A 104 39.51 11.57 -0.99
N GLY A 105 38.89 12.57 -0.40
CA GLY A 105 38.89 13.93 -0.89
C GLY A 105 38.05 14.17 -2.16
N GLY A 106 37.21 13.21 -2.57
CA GLY A 106 36.45 13.28 -3.81
C GLY A 106 35.51 14.49 -3.88
N LEU A 107 34.92 14.91 -2.77
CA LEU A 107 34.03 16.07 -2.73
C LEU A 107 34.71 17.39 -3.14
N GLU A 108 36.01 17.52 -2.84
CA GLU A 108 36.76 18.76 -3.15
C GLU A 108 36.87 19.02 -4.65
N PHE A 109 36.85 17.97 -5.47
CA PHE A 109 36.87 18.13 -6.93
C PHE A 109 35.64 18.84 -7.49
N PHE A 110 34.52 18.78 -6.79
CA PHE A 110 33.28 19.45 -7.21
C PHE A 110 33.20 20.92 -6.76
N ARG A 111 34.07 21.34 -5.83
CA ARG A 111 34.16 22.71 -5.35
C ARG A 111 34.72 23.66 -6.40
N GLY A 112 34.35 24.07 -7.28
CA GLY A 112 34.94 24.97 -8.30
C GLY A 112 34.24 24.78 -9.63
N LEU A 113 33.26 23.88 -9.63
CA LEU A 113 32.32 23.76 -10.73
C LEU A 113 31.21 24.78 -10.55
N ASP A 114 30.83 25.43 -11.64
CA ASP A 114 29.65 26.28 -11.66
C ASP A 114 28.38 25.42 -11.52
N PHE A 115 28.35 24.27 -12.20
CA PHE A 115 27.24 23.32 -12.13
C PHE A 115 27.64 21.89 -12.53
N LEU A 116 26.81 20.94 -12.14
CA LEU A 116 26.85 19.55 -12.56
C LEU A 116 25.48 19.15 -13.14
N CYS A 117 25.45 18.96 -14.45
CA CYS A 117 24.29 18.40 -15.13
C CYS A 117 24.30 16.88 -15.04
N TYR A 118 23.17 16.30 -14.66
CA TYR A 118 23.03 14.86 -14.61
C TYR A 118 21.74 14.39 -15.28
N THR A 119 21.81 13.18 -15.85
CA THR A 119 20.66 12.55 -16.53
C THR A 119 20.81 11.04 -16.49
N GLY A 120 19.72 10.33 -16.77
CA GLY A 120 19.69 8.89 -16.80
C GLY A 120 19.28 8.22 -15.50
N GLY A 121 19.04 9.00 -14.46
CA GLY A 121 18.56 8.58 -13.14
C GLY A 121 18.77 9.66 -12.07
N PRO A 122 18.20 9.53 -10.88
CA PRO A 122 18.45 10.43 -9.76
C PRO A 122 19.75 10.09 -9.04
N PHE A 123 20.30 11.05 -8.30
CA PHE A 123 21.32 10.80 -7.30
C PHE A 123 20.74 10.05 -6.09
N SER A 124 21.60 9.27 -5.42
CA SER A 124 21.28 8.83 -4.06
C SER A 124 21.11 10.04 -3.13
N PRO A 125 20.21 9.97 -2.13
CA PRO A 125 19.92 11.12 -1.25
C PRO A 125 21.20 11.70 -0.61
N ASN A 126 22.08 10.84 -0.11
CA ASN A 126 23.34 11.24 0.53
C ASN A 126 24.28 11.95 -0.44
N ALA A 127 24.46 11.43 -1.64
CA ALA A 127 25.37 12.02 -2.63
C ALA A 127 24.84 13.38 -3.10
N GLY A 128 23.53 13.46 -3.40
CA GLY A 128 22.93 14.72 -3.81
C GLY A 128 22.99 15.80 -2.73
N GLU A 129 22.74 15.45 -1.46
CA GLU A 129 22.85 16.35 -0.32
C GLU A 129 24.29 16.90 -0.13
N LEU A 130 25.31 16.09 -0.36
CA LEU A 130 26.70 16.52 -0.31
C LEU A 130 27.07 17.43 -1.48
N LEU A 131 26.69 17.04 -2.68
CA LEU A 131 27.03 17.77 -3.90
C LEU A 131 26.30 19.12 -3.99
N SER A 132 25.03 19.20 -3.61
CA SER A 132 24.25 20.43 -3.66
C SER A 132 24.81 21.55 -2.78
N LYS A 133 25.64 21.22 -1.78
CA LYS A 133 26.33 22.20 -0.93
C LYS A 133 27.58 22.81 -1.55
N VAL A 134 28.10 22.22 -2.64
CA VAL A 134 29.39 22.64 -3.24
C VAL A 134 29.26 23.01 -4.72
N THR A 135 28.21 22.62 -5.40
CA THR A 135 27.92 22.94 -6.81
C THR A 135 26.43 22.93 -7.09
N GLU A 136 25.98 23.69 -8.10
CA GLU A 136 24.59 23.61 -8.54
C GLU A 136 24.33 22.25 -9.22
N LEU A 137 23.31 21.53 -8.76
CA LEU A 137 22.87 20.29 -9.39
C LEU A 137 21.76 20.56 -10.39
N CYS A 138 21.94 20.09 -11.61
CA CYS A 138 21.05 20.35 -12.74
C CYS A 138 20.49 19.02 -13.29
N PRO A 139 19.34 18.52 -12.78
CA PRO A 139 18.68 17.37 -13.38
C PRO A 139 18.18 17.70 -14.78
N LEU A 140 18.62 16.94 -15.78
CA LEU A 140 18.11 17.02 -17.15
C LEU A 140 17.19 15.85 -17.42
N TYR A 141 15.94 16.14 -17.66
CA TYR A 141 14.95 15.14 -18.04
C TYR A 141 14.66 15.22 -19.53
N GLY A 142 14.65 14.06 -20.16
CA GLY A 142 14.34 13.94 -21.59
C GLY A 142 14.45 12.51 -22.10
N SER A 143 14.05 12.33 -23.34
CA SER A 143 14.11 11.05 -24.04
C SER A 143 14.51 11.25 -25.50
N THR A 144 14.79 10.16 -26.22
CA THR A 144 15.10 10.25 -27.65
C THR A 144 13.91 10.80 -28.46
N GLU A 145 12.68 10.49 -28.04
CA GLU A 145 11.44 10.89 -28.70
C GLU A 145 11.13 12.37 -28.49
N ALA A 146 11.17 12.80 -27.23
CA ALA A 146 10.76 14.15 -26.81
C ALA A 146 11.93 15.12 -26.70
N PHE A 147 13.15 14.62 -26.76
CA PHE A 147 14.35 15.39 -26.48
C PHE A 147 14.38 15.88 -25.03
N GLN A 148 14.99 17.03 -24.76
CA GLN A 148 14.97 17.65 -23.44
C GLN A 148 13.61 18.31 -23.18
N VAL A 149 13.07 18.12 -21.98
CA VAL A 149 11.86 18.84 -21.54
C VAL A 149 12.32 20.06 -20.74
N PRO A 150 11.99 21.28 -21.18
CA PRO A 150 12.42 22.51 -20.53
C PRO A 150 11.93 22.63 -19.09
N GLN A 151 12.80 23.12 -18.20
CA GLN A 151 12.56 23.23 -16.78
C GLN A 151 12.87 24.65 -16.27
N LEU A 152 12.31 25.01 -15.12
CA LEU A 152 12.76 26.12 -14.30
C LEU A 152 13.76 25.61 -13.25
N ALA A 153 14.71 26.46 -12.84
CA ALA A 153 15.64 26.12 -11.78
C ALA A 153 14.95 26.28 -10.41
N PRO A 154 14.78 25.22 -9.61
CA PRO A 154 14.31 25.32 -8.23
C PRO A 154 15.40 25.93 -7.32
N SER A 155 15.06 26.15 -6.05
CA SER A 155 16.03 26.56 -5.05
C SER A 155 17.08 25.48 -4.80
N ALA A 156 18.27 25.84 -4.29
CA ALA A 156 19.35 24.88 -4.05
C ALA A 156 18.96 23.75 -3.08
N GLU A 157 18.08 24.03 -2.14
CA GLU A 157 17.51 23.03 -1.21
C GLU A 157 16.63 21.99 -1.91
N ASP A 158 16.03 22.37 -3.04
CA ASP A 158 15.16 21.52 -3.85
C ASP A 158 15.93 20.82 -4.99
N TRP A 159 17.21 20.56 -4.84
CA TRP A 159 18.10 20.01 -5.86
C TRP A 159 17.58 18.74 -6.56
N ALA A 160 16.81 17.92 -5.86
CA ALA A 160 16.25 16.65 -6.36
C ALA A 160 14.93 16.83 -7.11
N TRP A 161 14.39 18.06 -7.17
CA TRP A 161 13.08 18.34 -7.71
C TRP A 161 13.20 19.04 -9.06
N MET A 162 12.22 18.82 -9.91
CA MET A 162 12.09 19.39 -11.24
C MET A 162 10.85 20.27 -11.30
N GLU A 163 10.94 21.40 -11.95
CA GLU A 163 9.80 22.25 -12.23
C GLU A 163 9.70 22.46 -13.74
N TRP A 164 8.58 22.07 -14.30
CA TRP A 164 8.39 22.18 -15.74
C TRP A 164 8.19 23.63 -16.16
N ASN A 165 8.82 24.03 -17.28
CA ASN A 165 8.64 25.35 -17.82
C ASN A 165 7.18 25.52 -18.30
N PRO A 166 6.42 26.55 -17.83
CA PRO A 166 5.01 26.71 -18.18
C PRO A 166 4.74 27.05 -19.64
N HIS A 167 5.78 27.42 -20.39
CA HIS A 167 5.68 27.65 -21.82
C HIS A 167 5.78 26.37 -22.64
N PHE A 168 6.05 25.23 -22.00
CA PHE A 168 6.08 23.92 -22.62
C PHE A 168 4.84 23.11 -22.19
N LYS A 169 4.15 22.49 -23.15
CA LYS A 169 2.89 21.81 -22.87
C LYS A 169 3.11 20.45 -22.25
N VAL A 170 3.04 20.39 -20.94
CA VAL A 170 3.10 19.16 -20.16
C VAL A 170 1.89 19.06 -19.23
N GLN A 171 1.53 17.84 -18.88
CA GLN A 171 0.52 17.56 -17.85
C GLN A 171 1.00 16.39 -16.99
N MET A 172 0.87 16.55 -15.68
CA MET A 172 1.11 15.48 -14.72
C MET A 172 -0.22 14.78 -14.44
N GLN A 173 -0.39 13.59 -15.00
CA GLN A 173 -1.62 12.81 -14.86
C GLN A 173 -1.47 11.71 -13.80
N PRO A 174 -2.44 11.50 -12.90
CA PRO A 174 -2.40 10.40 -11.94
C PRO A 174 -2.14 9.07 -12.66
N SER A 175 -1.17 8.31 -12.19
CA SER A 175 -0.75 7.05 -12.87
C SER A 175 -1.82 5.95 -12.82
N GLY A 176 -2.69 5.99 -11.80
CA GLY A 176 -3.68 4.94 -11.52
C GLY A 176 -3.08 3.61 -11.02
N ASP A 177 -1.78 3.42 -11.13
CA ASP A 177 -1.10 2.19 -10.71
C ASP A 177 -0.55 2.29 -9.29
N GLU A 178 -0.19 3.50 -8.84
CA GLU A 178 0.35 3.75 -7.51
C GLU A 178 -0.18 5.08 -6.95
N ALA A 179 -0.61 5.06 -5.69
CA ALA A 179 -1.15 6.24 -5.03
C ALA A 179 -0.11 7.36 -4.91
N GLY A 180 -0.46 8.56 -5.35
CA GLY A 180 0.42 9.73 -5.30
C GLY A 180 1.52 9.75 -6.35
N ALA A 181 1.54 8.82 -7.30
CA ALA A 181 2.40 8.88 -8.47
C ALA A 181 1.66 9.45 -9.69
N PHE A 182 2.35 10.29 -10.46
CA PHE A 182 1.84 10.95 -11.65
C PHE A 182 2.71 10.61 -12.85
N GLU A 183 2.08 10.34 -13.98
CA GLU A 183 2.78 10.15 -15.26
C GLU A 183 2.96 11.52 -15.93
N LEU A 184 4.15 11.80 -16.43
CA LEU A 184 4.40 12.94 -17.27
C LEU A 184 3.85 12.67 -18.67
N VAL A 185 2.95 13.54 -19.12
CA VAL A 185 2.37 13.48 -20.46
C VAL A 185 2.74 14.75 -21.21
N LEU A 186 3.30 14.59 -22.41
CA LEU A 186 3.70 15.70 -23.29
C LEU A 186 2.68 15.87 -24.39
N PHE A 187 2.38 17.13 -24.72
CA PHE A 187 1.45 17.47 -25.79
C PHE A 187 2.15 18.18 -26.92
N ALA A 188 1.80 17.79 -28.14
CA ALA A 188 2.33 18.38 -29.37
C ALA A 188 1.18 18.86 -30.27
N ASP A 189 1.23 20.12 -30.63
CA ASP A 189 0.29 20.73 -31.55
C ASP A 189 1.00 21.82 -32.40
N ASP A 190 0.26 22.56 -33.22
CA ASP A 190 0.83 23.61 -34.08
C ASP A 190 1.52 24.72 -33.29
N SER A 191 1.07 25.00 -32.05
CA SER A 191 1.67 26.04 -31.21
C SER A 191 3.00 25.60 -30.57
N THR A 192 3.25 24.30 -30.50
CA THR A 192 4.48 23.73 -29.91
C THR A 192 5.53 23.34 -30.95
N LYS A 193 5.26 23.52 -32.26
CA LYS A 193 6.17 23.09 -33.35
C LYS A 193 7.58 23.67 -33.28
N THR A 194 7.73 24.87 -32.72
CA THR A 194 9.03 25.55 -32.63
C THR A 194 9.80 25.22 -31.35
N ILE A 195 9.14 24.62 -30.36
CA ILE A 195 9.71 24.40 -29.02
C ILE A 195 9.62 22.93 -28.51
N SER A 196 8.93 22.07 -29.27
CA SER A 196 8.82 20.65 -28.90
C SER A 196 9.36 19.74 -30.00
N ALA A 197 10.39 18.98 -29.67
CA ALA A 197 10.96 17.98 -30.57
C ALA A 197 10.00 16.86 -30.94
N LEU A 198 9.00 16.63 -30.13
CA LEU A 198 7.97 15.58 -30.34
C LEU A 198 7.25 15.79 -31.70
N ASN A 199 6.95 17.04 -32.06
CA ASN A 199 6.32 17.37 -33.33
C ASN A 199 7.13 16.87 -34.55
N HIS A 200 8.44 16.77 -34.42
CA HIS A 200 9.36 16.42 -35.51
C HIS A 200 9.87 14.98 -35.43
N ASN A 201 10.04 14.46 -34.24
CA ASN A 201 10.52 13.09 -34.05
C ASN A 201 9.39 12.06 -34.15
N MET A 202 8.15 12.45 -33.81
CA MET A 202 6.96 11.58 -33.84
C MET A 202 5.79 12.33 -34.55
N PRO A 203 5.87 12.57 -35.86
CA PRO A 203 4.82 13.30 -36.58
C PRO A 203 3.46 12.65 -36.41
N GLY A 204 2.44 13.48 -36.10
CA GLY A 204 1.06 13.02 -35.91
C GLY A 204 0.74 12.52 -34.47
N VAL A 205 1.71 12.46 -33.57
CA VAL A 205 1.47 12.19 -32.15
C VAL A 205 1.14 13.48 -31.43
N MET A 206 -0.11 13.63 -31.02
CA MET A 206 -0.59 14.81 -30.29
C MET A 206 -0.41 14.72 -28.79
N GLU A 207 -0.40 13.49 -28.25
CA GLU A 207 -0.20 13.16 -26.84
C GLU A 207 0.86 12.06 -26.73
N TYR A 208 1.92 12.31 -25.99
CA TYR A 208 2.99 11.34 -25.74
C TYR A 208 3.07 11.02 -24.25
N ARG A 209 2.73 9.80 -23.92
CA ARG A 209 2.84 9.25 -22.56
C ARG A 209 4.25 8.71 -22.33
N THR A 210 4.99 9.36 -21.45
CA THR A 210 6.40 9.02 -21.22
C THR A 210 6.60 7.72 -20.49
N LYS A 211 5.57 7.27 -19.76
CA LYS A 211 5.62 6.16 -18.78
C LYS A 211 6.56 6.43 -17.57
N ASP A 212 7.10 7.62 -17.49
CA ASP A 212 7.90 8.06 -16.36
C ASP A 212 6.99 8.63 -15.28
N LEU A 213 7.20 8.16 -14.06
CA LEU A 213 6.39 8.48 -12.89
C LEU A 213 7.13 9.48 -12.01
N PHE A 214 6.37 10.39 -11.45
CA PHE A 214 6.85 11.46 -10.57
C PHE A 214 5.99 11.54 -9.32
N LYS A 215 6.57 12.03 -8.23
CA LYS A 215 5.86 12.44 -7.01
C LYS A 215 5.88 13.96 -6.91
N GLN A 216 4.75 14.54 -6.49
CA GLN A 216 4.63 15.97 -6.27
C GLN A 216 5.25 16.34 -4.93
N HIS A 217 5.90 17.50 -4.85
CA HIS A 217 6.46 18.00 -3.61
C HIS A 217 5.33 18.32 -2.61
N PRO A 218 5.44 17.93 -1.32
CA PRO A 218 4.36 18.06 -0.35
C PRO A 218 3.89 19.49 -0.11
N GLN A 219 4.81 20.47 -0.20
CA GLN A 219 4.54 21.87 0.12
C GLN A 219 4.64 22.81 -1.10
N LYS A 220 5.30 22.39 -2.18
CA LYS A 220 5.59 23.19 -3.38
C LYS A 220 4.99 22.48 -4.60
N PRO A 221 3.71 22.68 -4.93
CA PRO A 221 2.97 21.86 -5.90
C PRO A 221 3.48 21.94 -7.34
N SER A 222 4.32 22.94 -7.69
CA SER A 222 4.97 23.02 -8.99
C SER A 222 6.19 22.10 -9.12
N LEU A 223 6.70 21.55 -8.01
CA LEU A 223 7.90 20.73 -7.99
C LEU A 223 7.58 19.24 -8.06
N TRP A 224 8.36 18.50 -8.86
CA TRP A 224 8.16 17.09 -9.15
C TRP A 224 9.47 16.33 -9.00
N GLN A 225 9.43 15.20 -8.33
CA GLN A 225 10.57 14.31 -8.17
C GLN A 225 10.37 13.04 -8.99
N TYR A 226 11.37 12.66 -9.76
CA TYR A 226 11.36 11.40 -10.49
C TYR A 226 11.22 10.22 -9.53
N TYR A 227 10.24 9.36 -9.79
CA TYR A 227 9.92 8.24 -8.92
C TYR A 227 10.28 6.89 -9.54
N GLY A 228 10.29 6.77 -10.85
CA GLY A 228 10.60 5.56 -11.58
C GLY A 228 9.85 5.46 -12.89
N ARG A 229 9.93 4.32 -13.54
CA ARG A 229 9.14 4.05 -14.74
C ARG A 229 7.93 3.19 -14.40
N ARG A 230 6.83 3.41 -15.09
CA ARG A 230 5.63 2.58 -14.98
C ARG A 230 5.92 1.11 -15.29
N ASP A 231 6.84 0.85 -16.24
CA ASP A 231 7.25 -0.48 -16.66
C ASP A 231 8.19 -1.15 -15.63
N ASP A 232 8.76 -0.40 -14.67
CA ASP A 232 9.61 -0.91 -13.59
C ASP A 232 8.81 -1.26 -12.33
N ILE A 233 7.54 -0.86 -12.23
CA ILE A 233 6.67 -1.23 -11.11
C ILE A 233 6.51 -2.75 -11.09
N ILE A 234 6.92 -3.37 -10.00
CA ILE A 234 6.78 -4.81 -9.80
C ILE A 234 5.37 -5.10 -9.30
N VAL A 235 4.70 -6.01 -9.99
CA VAL A 235 3.40 -6.56 -9.58
C VAL A 235 3.63 -7.99 -9.16
N LEU A 236 3.52 -8.27 -7.87
CA LEU A 236 3.65 -9.63 -7.34
C LEU A 236 2.43 -10.49 -7.72
N SER A 237 2.56 -11.80 -7.58
CA SER A 237 1.48 -12.76 -7.91
C SER A 237 0.20 -12.54 -7.10
N ASN A 238 0.31 -11.98 -5.89
CA ASN A 238 -0.83 -11.61 -5.04
C ASN A 238 -1.51 -10.29 -5.46
N GLY A 239 -1.01 -9.63 -6.52
CA GLY A 239 -1.55 -8.36 -7.04
C GLY A 239 -1.01 -7.10 -6.35
N GLU A 240 -0.19 -7.25 -5.31
CA GLU A 240 0.48 -6.11 -4.67
C GLU A 240 1.50 -5.50 -5.62
N LYS A 241 1.58 -4.17 -5.60
CA LYS A 241 2.47 -3.39 -6.47
C LYS A 241 3.41 -2.57 -5.63
N PHE A 242 4.66 -2.49 -6.07
CA PHE A 242 5.63 -1.59 -5.45
C PHE A 242 6.69 -1.12 -6.45
N ASN A 243 7.25 0.04 -6.18
CA ASN A 243 8.38 0.56 -6.93
C ASN A 243 9.70 0.07 -6.32
N PRO A 244 10.53 -0.70 -7.04
CA PRO A 244 11.82 -1.17 -6.53
C PRO A 244 12.91 -0.10 -6.50
N VAL A 245 12.77 0.95 -7.33
CA VAL A 245 13.83 1.94 -7.59
C VAL A 245 14.37 2.63 -6.32
N PRO A 246 13.54 3.10 -5.38
CA PRO A 246 14.05 3.75 -4.16
C PRO A 246 14.94 2.83 -3.33
N MET A 247 14.57 1.55 -3.20
CA MET A 247 15.39 0.57 -2.47
C MET A 247 16.67 0.23 -3.24
N GLU A 248 16.59 0.06 -4.56
CA GLU A 248 17.77 -0.21 -5.39
C GLU A 248 18.80 0.91 -5.27
N LEU A 249 18.37 2.17 -5.32
CA LEU A 249 19.23 3.34 -5.15
C LEU A 249 19.89 3.37 -3.76
N GLN A 250 19.13 3.04 -2.71
CA GLN A 250 19.71 2.97 -1.37
C GLN A 250 20.76 1.86 -1.26
N LEU A 251 20.51 0.70 -1.85
CA LEU A 251 21.47 -0.43 -1.83
C LEU A 251 22.69 -0.19 -2.71
N GLN A 252 22.56 0.50 -3.84
CA GLN A 252 23.69 0.88 -4.69
C GLN A 252 24.70 1.78 -3.98
N ALA A 253 24.29 2.50 -2.93
CA ALA A 253 25.20 3.26 -2.08
C ALA A 253 26.11 2.38 -1.20
N PHE A 254 25.88 1.06 -1.15
CA PHE A 254 26.71 0.15 -0.37
C PHE A 254 28.10 0.00 -1.01
N PRO A 255 29.21 0.20 -0.25
CA PRO A 255 30.56 0.36 -0.82
C PRO A 255 31.06 -0.82 -1.66
N GLN A 256 30.58 -2.03 -1.40
CA GLN A 256 31.02 -3.25 -2.08
C GLN A 256 30.20 -3.59 -3.34
N LEU A 257 29.15 -2.81 -3.65
CA LEU A 257 28.29 -3.05 -4.81
C LEU A 257 28.65 -2.15 -5.99
N SER A 258 28.52 -2.70 -7.19
CA SER A 258 28.47 -1.99 -8.47
C SER A 258 27.07 -1.95 -9.06
N GLY A 259 26.12 -2.73 -8.52
CA GLY A 259 24.71 -2.74 -8.93
C GLY A 259 23.82 -3.48 -7.96
N ALA A 260 22.56 -3.04 -7.89
CA ALA A 260 21.49 -3.73 -7.17
C ALA A 260 20.22 -3.68 -8.02
N LEU A 261 19.51 -4.80 -8.11
CA LEU A 261 18.31 -4.94 -8.91
C LEU A 261 17.29 -5.79 -8.16
N ILE A 262 16.09 -5.28 -7.95
CA ILE A 262 15.00 -6.02 -7.33
C ILE A 262 14.11 -6.60 -8.43
N LEU A 263 13.81 -7.86 -8.33
CA LEU A 263 13.04 -8.67 -9.27
C LEU A 263 11.86 -9.31 -8.56
N GLY A 264 10.83 -9.73 -9.28
CA GLY A 264 9.66 -10.36 -8.64
C GLY A 264 8.38 -10.23 -9.43
N GLN A 265 8.45 -9.74 -10.67
CA GLN A 265 7.27 -9.60 -11.54
C GLN A 265 6.53 -10.94 -11.67
N GLY A 266 5.26 -10.97 -11.21
CA GLY A 266 4.43 -12.18 -11.23
C GLY A 266 4.85 -13.26 -10.24
N ARG A 267 5.81 -13.01 -9.34
CA ARG A 267 6.30 -13.94 -8.32
C ARG A 267 5.65 -13.69 -6.97
N SER A 268 5.71 -14.68 -6.09
CA SER A 268 5.13 -14.58 -4.74
C SER A 268 5.91 -13.61 -3.83
N LEU A 269 7.22 -13.52 -4.01
CA LEU A 269 8.14 -12.69 -3.24
C LEU A 269 9.07 -11.91 -4.16
N ALA A 270 9.64 -10.83 -3.63
CA ALA A 270 10.69 -10.10 -4.31
C ALA A 270 12.07 -10.76 -4.06
N THR A 271 12.95 -10.67 -5.05
CA THR A 271 14.31 -11.18 -5.02
C THR A 271 15.27 -10.03 -5.29
N LEU A 272 16.33 -9.93 -4.51
CA LEU A 272 17.42 -8.98 -4.71
C LEU A 272 18.59 -9.65 -5.45
N LEU A 273 18.93 -9.11 -6.59
CA LEU A 273 20.16 -9.48 -7.31
C LEU A 273 21.18 -8.35 -7.12
N VAL A 274 22.36 -8.68 -6.58
CA VAL A 274 23.43 -7.72 -6.33
C VAL A 274 24.67 -8.03 -7.16
N GLU A 275 25.28 -7.00 -7.71
CA GLU A 275 26.54 -7.11 -8.45
C GLU A 275 27.68 -6.57 -7.58
N PRO A 276 28.62 -7.44 -7.18
CA PRO A 276 29.81 -7.03 -6.43
C PRO A 276 30.75 -6.17 -7.28
N LYS A 277 31.52 -5.30 -6.64
CA LYS A 277 32.62 -4.63 -7.31
C LYS A 277 33.68 -5.64 -7.83
N PRO A 278 34.38 -5.33 -8.95
CA PRO A 278 35.34 -6.24 -9.55
C PRO A 278 36.53 -6.59 -8.65
N ASP A 279 36.95 -5.69 -7.78
CA ASP A 279 38.08 -5.76 -6.88
C ASP A 279 37.89 -6.63 -5.63
N LEU A 280 36.65 -7.10 -5.37
CA LEU A 280 36.36 -7.98 -4.24
C LEU A 280 36.98 -9.38 -4.45
N SER A 281 37.60 -9.89 -3.39
CA SER A 281 38.10 -11.26 -3.33
C SER A 281 36.98 -12.29 -3.34
N SER A 282 37.32 -13.56 -3.66
CA SER A 282 36.35 -14.65 -3.67
C SER A 282 35.66 -14.87 -2.31
N ASN A 283 36.38 -14.66 -1.21
CA ASN A 283 35.85 -14.77 0.14
C ASN A 283 34.88 -13.65 0.46
N GLU A 284 35.20 -12.39 0.12
CA GLU A 284 34.32 -11.25 0.31
C GLU A 284 33.01 -11.38 -0.52
N ARG A 285 33.14 -11.92 -1.75
CA ARG A 285 31.93 -12.21 -2.58
C ARG A 285 31.06 -13.28 -1.95
N ALA A 286 31.62 -14.33 -1.37
CA ALA A 286 30.85 -15.40 -0.72
C ALA A 286 30.12 -14.90 0.53
N GLU A 287 30.71 -13.95 1.26
CA GLU A 287 30.11 -13.36 2.46
C GLU A 287 29.23 -12.14 2.17
N LEU A 288 29.19 -11.65 0.93
CA LEU A 288 28.50 -10.40 0.58
C LEU A 288 27.02 -10.42 0.96
N GLY A 289 26.33 -11.54 0.76
CA GLY A 289 24.93 -11.70 1.14
C GLY A 289 24.68 -11.49 2.64
N ARG A 290 25.64 -11.88 3.47
CA ARG A 290 25.59 -11.64 4.92
C ARG A 290 25.95 -10.21 5.26
N THR A 291 26.98 -9.68 4.63
CA THR A 291 27.52 -8.33 4.91
C THR A 291 26.52 -7.24 4.51
N ILE A 292 25.77 -7.43 3.42
CA ILE A 292 24.78 -6.46 2.94
C ILE A 292 23.46 -6.51 3.73
N TRP A 293 23.18 -7.59 4.46
CA TRP A 293 21.90 -7.82 5.10
C TRP A 293 21.39 -6.65 5.96
N PRO A 294 22.18 -6.02 6.85
CA PRO A 294 21.71 -4.86 7.61
C PRO A 294 21.24 -3.69 6.74
N SER A 295 21.88 -3.49 5.57
CA SER A 295 21.48 -2.46 4.62
C SER A 295 20.19 -2.85 3.90
N VAL A 296 20.00 -4.12 3.57
CA VAL A 296 18.76 -4.65 2.98
C VAL A 296 17.61 -4.54 3.99
N GLU A 297 17.83 -4.89 5.24
CA GLU A 297 16.83 -4.79 6.31
C GLU A 297 16.38 -3.34 6.52
N ASN A 298 17.31 -2.39 6.52
CA ASN A 298 16.97 -0.97 6.59
C ASN A 298 16.18 -0.51 5.35
N ALA A 299 16.61 -0.93 4.16
CA ALA A 299 15.97 -0.58 2.89
C ALA A 299 14.58 -1.24 2.74
N ASN A 300 14.34 -2.40 3.35
CA ASN A 300 13.03 -3.05 3.42
C ASN A 300 11.93 -2.16 4.05
N ARG A 301 12.30 -1.14 4.82
CA ARG A 301 11.35 -0.17 5.37
C ARG A 301 10.70 0.70 4.29
N LEU A 302 11.32 0.82 3.13
CA LEU A 302 10.81 1.56 1.97
C LEU A 302 9.77 0.74 1.18
N LEU A 303 9.70 -0.56 1.40
CA LEU A 303 8.81 -1.47 0.69
C LEU A 303 7.61 -1.86 1.55
N PRO A 304 6.45 -2.13 0.93
CA PRO A 304 5.34 -2.76 1.62
C PRO A 304 5.77 -4.16 2.11
N ALA A 305 5.06 -4.69 3.10
CA ALA A 305 5.44 -5.97 3.75
C ALA A 305 5.69 -7.10 2.74
N GLN A 306 4.86 -7.17 1.69
CA GLN A 306 4.93 -8.20 0.65
C GLN A 306 6.08 -8.02 -0.36
N GLY A 307 6.59 -6.80 -0.48
CA GLY A 307 7.73 -6.47 -1.35
C GLY A 307 9.09 -6.61 -0.65
N ARG A 308 9.11 -6.92 0.65
CA ARG A 308 10.37 -7.04 1.41
C ARG A 308 11.21 -8.19 0.93
N ILE A 309 12.50 -7.94 0.83
CA ILE A 309 13.49 -8.96 0.47
C ILE A 309 13.77 -9.83 1.69
N LEU A 310 13.65 -11.12 1.54
CA LEU A 310 14.09 -12.09 2.53
C LEU A 310 15.59 -12.39 2.36
N ARG A 311 16.26 -12.73 3.45
CA ARG A 311 17.72 -12.97 3.43
C ARG A 311 18.14 -14.06 2.44
N GLN A 312 17.33 -15.10 2.29
CA GLN A 312 17.54 -16.17 1.32
C GLN A 312 17.21 -15.79 -0.13
N HIS A 313 16.52 -14.67 -0.33
CA HIS A 313 16.17 -14.14 -1.65
C HIS A 313 17.19 -13.11 -2.16
N ILE A 314 18.47 -13.28 -1.79
CA ILE A 314 19.58 -12.48 -2.28
C ILE A 314 20.46 -13.35 -3.20
N ILE A 315 20.57 -12.93 -4.45
CA ILE A 315 21.48 -13.55 -5.44
C ILE A 315 22.67 -12.63 -5.62
N VAL A 316 23.90 -13.18 -5.46
CA VAL A 316 25.14 -12.46 -5.74
C VAL A 316 25.58 -12.78 -7.16
N ALA A 317 25.74 -11.76 -7.99
CA ALA A 317 26.18 -11.90 -9.38
C ALA A 317 27.59 -12.47 -9.46
N ARG A 318 27.81 -13.33 -10.46
CA ARG A 318 29.12 -13.95 -10.72
C ARG A 318 29.97 -13.05 -11.59
N PRO A 319 31.30 -13.08 -11.44
CA PRO A 319 32.21 -12.26 -12.25
C PRO A 319 32.08 -12.47 -13.77
N GLU A 320 31.82 -13.69 -14.18
CA GLU A 320 31.63 -14.09 -15.59
C GLU A 320 30.24 -13.72 -16.14
N LYS A 321 29.34 -13.23 -15.27
CA LYS A 321 27.96 -12.88 -15.58
C LYS A 321 27.63 -11.48 -15.05
N PRO A 322 28.29 -10.40 -15.52
CA PRO A 322 28.02 -9.05 -15.04
C PRO A 322 26.63 -8.59 -15.48
N PHE A 323 26.10 -7.58 -14.80
CA PHE A 323 24.85 -6.96 -15.18
C PHE A 323 24.91 -6.38 -16.59
N VAL A 324 23.83 -6.57 -17.35
CA VAL A 324 23.72 -6.00 -18.68
C VAL A 324 23.46 -4.50 -18.55
N ARG A 325 24.33 -3.69 -19.16
CA ARG A 325 24.24 -2.24 -19.13
C ARG A 325 24.03 -1.65 -20.51
N ALA A 326 23.23 -0.57 -20.54
CA ALA A 326 23.13 0.27 -21.71
C ALA A 326 24.44 1.05 -21.94
N GLY A 327 24.63 1.61 -23.13
CA GLY A 327 25.84 2.37 -23.47
C GLY A 327 26.18 3.53 -22.52
N LYS A 328 25.18 4.05 -21.78
CA LYS A 328 25.34 5.07 -20.73
C LYS A 328 25.64 4.52 -19.33
N GLY A 329 25.87 3.22 -19.19
CA GLY A 329 26.24 2.57 -17.93
C GLY A 329 25.05 2.15 -17.03
N THR A 330 23.81 2.56 -17.33
CA THR A 330 22.63 2.14 -16.56
C THR A 330 22.30 0.67 -16.77
N VAL A 331 21.91 -0.04 -15.72
CA VAL A 331 21.51 -1.44 -15.78
C VAL A 331 20.22 -1.58 -16.61
N VAL A 332 20.22 -2.54 -17.54
CA VAL A 332 19.04 -2.91 -18.32
C VAL A 332 18.31 -4.04 -17.58
N ARG A 333 17.31 -3.69 -16.76
CA ARG A 333 16.56 -4.61 -15.88
C ARG A 333 16.18 -5.92 -16.60
N LYS A 334 15.41 -5.79 -17.69
CA LYS A 334 14.85 -6.93 -18.40
C LYS A 334 15.91 -7.89 -18.97
N LEU A 335 17.00 -7.37 -19.50
CA LEU A 335 18.09 -8.21 -20.02
C LEU A 335 18.89 -8.85 -18.90
N THR A 336 19.10 -8.15 -17.78
CA THR A 336 19.77 -8.69 -16.60
C THR A 336 18.93 -9.78 -15.96
N GLU A 337 17.62 -9.59 -15.86
CA GLU A 337 16.68 -10.61 -15.38
C GLU A 337 16.73 -11.87 -16.25
N GLN A 338 16.66 -11.71 -17.57
CA GLN A 338 16.77 -12.83 -18.50
C GLN A 338 18.12 -13.57 -18.37
N LEU A 339 19.21 -12.83 -18.19
CA LEU A 339 20.53 -13.41 -17.99
C LEU A 339 20.58 -14.30 -16.74
N TYR A 340 19.90 -13.91 -15.66
CA TYR A 340 19.86 -14.62 -14.37
C TYR A 340 18.61 -15.50 -14.17
N LEU A 341 17.83 -15.75 -15.23
CA LEU A 341 16.55 -16.45 -15.12
C LEU A 341 16.71 -17.84 -14.47
N SER A 342 17.77 -18.57 -14.80
CA SER A 342 18.03 -19.91 -14.25
C SER A 342 18.29 -19.88 -12.74
N GLU A 343 19.07 -18.92 -12.26
CA GLU A 343 19.36 -18.73 -10.84
C GLU A 343 18.11 -18.26 -10.08
N ILE A 344 17.37 -17.36 -10.68
CA ILE A 344 16.09 -16.88 -10.14
C ILE A 344 15.08 -18.04 -10.04
N GLU A 345 14.90 -18.82 -11.11
CA GLU A 345 14.02 -20.00 -11.10
C GLU A 345 14.48 -21.05 -10.07
N ALA A 346 15.79 -21.27 -9.96
CA ALA A 346 16.33 -22.18 -8.97
C ALA A 346 16.05 -21.70 -7.54
N LEU A 347 16.13 -20.39 -7.28
CA LEU A 347 15.82 -19.81 -5.98
C LEU A 347 14.37 -20.07 -5.59
N TYR A 348 13.42 -19.81 -6.49
CA TYR A 348 11.99 -20.05 -6.23
C TYR A 348 11.62 -21.54 -6.19
N LYS A 349 12.31 -22.40 -6.97
CA LYS A 349 12.15 -23.86 -6.92
C LYS A 349 12.80 -24.47 -5.68
N ASN A 350 13.98 -24.00 -5.28
CA ASN A 350 14.71 -24.50 -4.12
C ASN A 350 14.20 -23.90 -2.80
N GLY A 351 13.45 -22.81 -2.83
CA GLY A 351 12.61 -22.37 -1.71
C GLY A 351 11.46 -23.35 -1.42
N VAL A 352 11.17 -24.26 -2.37
CA VAL A 352 10.22 -25.37 -2.25
C VAL A 352 10.94 -26.73 -2.10
N ALA A 353 12.24 -26.83 -2.37
CA ALA A 353 12.99 -28.08 -2.37
C ALA A 353 14.32 -27.97 -1.60
N THR A 354 14.35 -28.68 -0.47
CA THR A 354 15.46 -29.50 -0.02
C THR A 354 16.83 -28.85 0.27
N THR A 355 16.93 -28.22 1.39
CA THR A 355 17.78 -28.87 2.42
C THR A 355 16.84 -29.86 3.11
N PRO A 356 17.29 -31.10 3.47
CA PRO A 356 16.50 -31.87 4.41
C PRO A 356 16.50 -31.05 5.71
N ALA A 357 15.47 -30.24 5.87
CA ALA A 357 15.18 -29.56 7.11
C ALA A 357 15.15 -30.70 8.11
N LYS A 358 15.85 -30.52 9.19
CA LYS A 358 15.76 -31.40 10.36
C LYS A 358 14.29 -31.31 10.78
N VAL A 359 13.44 -32.20 10.21
CA VAL A 359 12.00 -32.17 10.49
C VAL A 359 11.89 -32.49 11.97
N SER A 360 11.54 -31.51 12.75
CA SER A 360 11.27 -31.67 14.15
C SER A 360 10.13 -32.67 14.30
N ARG A 361 10.36 -33.77 15.01
CA ARG A 361 9.37 -34.79 15.24
C ARG A 361 8.80 -34.66 16.64
N LEU A 362 7.47 -34.64 16.73
CA LEU A 362 6.80 -34.73 18.03
C LEU A 362 6.97 -36.17 18.54
N GLN A 363 7.68 -36.35 19.66
CA GLN A 363 7.92 -37.66 20.21
C GLN A 363 6.63 -38.21 20.81
N PRO A 364 6.27 -39.50 20.54
CA PRO A 364 5.14 -40.13 21.16
C PRO A 364 5.31 -40.13 22.68
N THR A 365 4.27 -39.75 23.40
CA THR A 365 4.26 -39.83 24.88
C THR A 365 3.71 -41.16 25.37
N LEU A 366 4.31 -41.69 26.43
CA LEU A 366 3.81 -42.92 27.12
C LEU A 366 2.45 -42.66 27.81
N VAL A 367 2.02 -41.43 27.92
CA VAL A 367 0.74 -40.98 28.50
C VAL A 367 -0.17 -40.51 27.34
N PRO A 368 -1.47 -40.83 27.36
CA PRO A 368 -2.39 -40.48 26.27
C PRO A 368 -2.71 -38.97 26.18
N HIS A 369 -1.88 -38.11 26.73
CA HIS A 369 -2.10 -36.66 26.75
C HIS A 369 -0.81 -35.91 26.46
N PHE A 370 -0.82 -35.08 25.42
CA PHE A 370 0.28 -34.18 25.09
C PHE A 370 0.15 -32.85 25.85
N ALA A 371 1.20 -32.48 26.59
CA ALA A 371 1.24 -31.16 27.22
C ALA A 371 1.26 -30.05 26.17
N THR A 372 0.47 -28.99 26.34
CA THR A 372 0.39 -27.86 25.42
C THR A 372 1.75 -27.23 25.15
N GLY A 373 2.63 -27.14 26.16
CA GLY A 373 3.99 -26.61 25.99
C GLY A 373 4.88 -27.45 25.06
N THR A 374 4.68 -28.77 25.00
CA THR A 374 5.41 -29.67 24.09
C THR A 374 4.96 -29.43 22.64
N ILE A 375 3.65 -29.28 22.44
CA ILE A 375 3.09 -28.96 21.10
C ILE A 375 3.49 -27.55 20.66
N LEU A 376 3.49 -26.57 21.56
CA LEU A 376 3.97 -25.23 21.28
C LEU A 376 5.43 -25.23 20.80
N ALA A 377 6.29 -25.93 21.54
CA ALA A 377 7.70 -26.06 21.15
C ALA A 377 7.86 -26.73 19.78
N PHE A 378 7.07 -27.76 19.49
CA PHE A 378 7.04 -28.43 18.20
C PHE A 378 6.63 -27.50 17.06
N VAL A 379 5.51 -26.78 17.19
CA VAL A 379 5.01 -25.84 16.17
C VAL A 379 6.03 -24.74 15.93
N ARG A 380 6.55 -24.14 17.01
CA ARG A 380 7.55 -23.06 16.93
C ARG A 380 8.84 -23.53 16.27
N THR A 381 9.36 -24.69 16.67
CA THR A 381 10.59 -25.24 16.08
C THR A 381 10.37 -25.59 14.62
N THR A 382 9.23 -26.21 14.26
CA THR A 382 8.91 -26.52 12.86
C THR A 382 8.80 -25.25 12.00
N LEU A 383 8.21 -24.18 12.54
CA LEU A 383 8.14 -22.89 11.84
C LEU A 383 9.54 -22.30 11.64
N ILE A 384 10.38 -22.25 12.67
CA ILE A 384 11.73 -21.67 12.61
C ILE A 384 12.66 -22.51 11.74
N ASP A 385 12.58 -23.84 11.82
CA ASP A 385 13.37 -24.77 10.99
C ASP A 385 12.97 -24.63 9.51
N SER A 386 11.68 -24.35 9.24
CA SER A 386 11.18 -24.08 7.88
C SER A 386 11.55 -22.70 7.40
N PHE A 387 11.49 -21.69 8.28
CA PHE A 387 11.60 -20.27 7.98
C PHE A 387 12.32 -19.54 9.11
N PRO A 388 13.66 -19.46 9.09
CA PRO A 388 14.47 -18.84 10.15
C PRO A 388 14.11 -17.37 10.44
N GLU A 389 13.51 -16.67 9.47
CA GLU A 389 13.04 -15.30 9.61
C GLU A 389 11.93 -15.10 10.63
N PHE A 390 11.25 -16.18 11.04
CA PHE A 390 10.21 -16.14 12.08
C PHE A 390 10.78 -16.38 13.49
N ALA A 391 12.11 -16.43 13.67
CA ALA A 391 12.73 -16.71 14.98
C ALA A 391 12.38 -15.66 16.04
N ASP A 392 12.28 -14.39 15.66
CA ASP A 392 12.08 -13.27 16.58
C ASP A 392 10.61 -12.84 16.76
N ILE A 393 9.65 -13.54 16.13
CA ILE A 393 8.23 -13.23 16.30
C ILE A 393 7.67 -13.76 17.62
N SER A 394 6.68 -13.07 18.17
CA SER A 394 5.91 -13.55 19.30
C SER A 394 4.99 -14.71 18.88
N ASP A 395 4.71 -15.67 19.81
CA ASP A 395 3.82 -16.80 19.52
C ASP A 395 2.36 -16.38 19.24
N ASP A 396 1.98 -15.17 19.61
CA ASP A 396 0.66 -14.59 19.34
C ASP A 396 0.61 -13.74 18.06
N ASP A 397 1.78 -13.41 17.46
CA ASP A 397 1.84 -12.60 16.26
C ASP A 397 1.22 -13.31 15.05
N ASP A 398 0.55 -12.53 14.20
CA ASP A 398 -0.02 -13.01 12.96
C ASP A 398 1.08 -13.26 11.92
N LEU A 399 1.33 -14.53 11.61
CA LEU A 399 2.38 -14.97 10.68
C LEU A 399 2.29 -14.29 9.29
N PHE A 400 1.07 -13.97 8.84
CA PHE A 400 0.87 -13.27 7.56
C PHE A 400 1.34 -11.81 7.59
N SER A 401 1.29 -11.19 8.75
CA SER A 401 1.83 -9.84 8.94
C SER A 401 3.36 -9.80 8.86
N TYR A 402 4.00 -10.95 9.07
CA TYR A 402 5.46 -11.13 8.97
C TYR A 402 5.90 -11.80 7.66
N GLY A 403 4.97 -12.01 6.71
CA GLY A 403 5.29 -12.44 5.35
C GLY A 403 5.05 -13.91 5.03
N LEU A 404 4.36 -14.67 5.91
CA LEU A 404 3.94 -16.04 5.56
C LEU A 404 3.02 -15.99 4.32
N ASP A 405 3.37 -16.71 3.28
CA ASP A 405 2.60 -16.77 2.04
C ASP A 405 2.06 -18.17 1.74
N SER A 406 1.31 -18.32 0.66
CA SER A 406 0.69 -19.59 0.28
C SER A 406 1.69 -20.72 -0.02
N VAL A 407 2.88 -20.40 -0.50
CA VAL A 407 3.94 -21.39 -0.79
C VAL A 407 4.57 -21.84 0.52
N MET A 408 4.88 -20.90 1.42
CA MET A 408 5.40 -21.17 2.75
C MET A 408 4.40 -21.97 3.59
N ILE A 409 3.10 -21.74 3.45
CA ILE A 409 2.05 -22.57 4.10
C ILE A 409 2.16 -24.02 3.64
N GLY A 410 2.31 -24.27 2.35
CA GLY A 410 2.46 -25.62 1.82
C GLY A 410 3.65 -26.36 2.43
N GLN A 411 4.79 -25.70 2.58
CA GLN A 411 5.98 -26.25 3.23
C GLN A 411 5.78 -26.45 4.73
N LEU A 412 5.19 -25.48 5.43
CA LEU A 412 4.89 -25.59 6.86
C LEU A 412 3.96 -26.78 7.14
N LEU A 413 2.90 -26.92 6.36
CA LEU A 413 1.96 -28.03 6.47
C LEU A 413 2.62 -29.37 6.24
N ASN A 414 3.44 -29.49 5.20
CA ASN A 414 4.19 -30.72 4.93
C ASN A 414 5.10 -31.09 6.10
N ASN A 415 5.83 -30.14 6.67
CA ASN A 415 6.73 -30.36 7.81
C ASN A 415 5.96 -30.66 9.10
N LEU A 416 4.83 -30.00 9.34
CA LEU A 416 3.94 -30.32 10.49
C LEU A 416 3.37 -31.73 10.36
N LYS A 417 2.83 -32.12 9.20
CA LYS A 417 2.27 -33.47 8.97
C LYS A 417 3.33 -34.53 9.17
N THR A 418 4.50 -34.37 8.54
CA THR A 418 5.62 -35.30 8.68
C THR A 418 6.10 -35.41 10.14
N GLY A 419 6.15 -34.27 10.85
CA GLY A 419 6.54 -34.26 12.27
C GLY A 419 5.52 -34.88 13.20
N LEU A 420 4.25 -35.02 12.79
CA LEU A 420 3.15 -35.61 13.53
C LEU A 420 2.92 -37.09 13.21
N GLU A 421 3.50 -37.65 12.15
CA GLU A 421 3.28 -39.04 11.70
C GLU A 421 3.47 -40.06 12.81
N ASP A 422 4.56 -39.95 13.58
CA ASP A 422 4.88 -40.90 14.65
C ASP A 422 3.92 -40.79 15.86
N SER A 423 3.30 -39.60 16.04
CA SER A 423 2.46 -39.31 17.22
C SER A 423 0.96 -39.51 16.95
N THR A 424 0.56 -39.65 15.70
CA THR A 424 -0.86 -39.77 15.33
C THR A 424 -1.33 -41.19 15.06
N SER A 425 -0.44 -42.18 14.95
CA SER A 425 -0.77 -43.61 14.81
C SER A 425 -1.92 -43.90 13.84
N ASN A 426 -1.81 -43.47 12.60
CA ASN A 426 -2.84 -43.56 11.52
C ASN A 426 -4.07 -42.63 11.66
N ARG A 427 -4.03 -41.58 12.47
CA ARG A 427 -5.11 -40.57 12.45
C ARG A 427 -5.04 -39.76 11.18
N ASP A 428 -6.20 -39.43 10.63
CA ASP A 428 -6.31 -38.60 9.45
C ASP A 428 -5.89 -37.13 9.72
N LEU A 429 -4.93 -36.64 8.97
CA LEU A 429 -4.40 -35.26 9.00
C LEU A 429 -4.90 -34.42 7.81
N GLU A 430 -5.91 -34.86 7.05
CA GLU A 430 -6.43 -34.07 5.92
C GLU A 430 -6.99 -32.72 6.34
N TRP A 431 -7.58 -32.63 7.54
CA TRP A 431 -8.07 -31.38 8.11
C TRP A 431 -6.97 -30.32 8.33
N LEU A 432 -5.71 -30.75 8.50
CA LEU A 432 -4.57 -29.84 8.63
C LEU A 432 -4.16 -29.40 7.23
N ASP A 433 -4.90 -28.48 6.69
CA ASP A 433 -4.80 -27.95 5.33
C ASP A 433 -4.43 -26.44 5.32
N THR A 434 -4.29 -25.87 4.16
CA THR A 434 -3.99 -24.44 3.96
C THR A 434 -4.97 -23.54 4.70
N ARG A 435 -6.25 -23.90 4.77
CA ARG A 435 -7.30 -23.16 5.48
C ARG A 435 -7.08 -23.16 6.97
N THR A 436 -6.63 -24.29 7.51
CA THR A 436 -6.32 -24.38 8.93
C THR A 436 -5.24 -23.38 9.35
N VAL A 437 -4.20 -23.18 8.52
CA VAL A 437 -3.15 -22.19 8.78
C VAL A 437 -3.69 -20.77 8.63
N TYR A 438 -4.53 -20.49 7.61
CA TYR A 438 -5.18 -19.17 7.49
C TYR A 438 -6.07 -18.83 8.69
N ARG A 439 -6.83 -19.79 9.20
CA ARG A 439 -7.68 -19.62 10.39
C ARG A 439 -6.90 -19.46 11.68
N HIS A 440 -5.78 -20.18 11.79
CA HIS A 440 -4.93 -20.25 12.96
C HIS A 440 -3.55 -19.66 12.66
N SER A 441 -3.52 -18.38 12.32
CA SER A 441 -2.38 -17.66 11.76
C SER A 441 -1.27 -17.27 12.76
N SER A 442 -1.25 -17.86 13.98
CA SER A 442 -0.18 -17.68 14.96
C SER A 442 0.28 -19.02 15.53
N VAL A 443 1.49 -19.05 16.08
CA VAL A 443 2.07 -20.25 16.71
C VAL A 443 1.15 -20.78 17.82
N ASN A 444 0.65 -19.89 18.69
CA ASN A 444 -0.25 -20.28 19.78
C ASN A 444 -1.56 -20.88 19.28
N ARG A 445 -2.13 -20.35 18.19
CA ARG A 445 -3.39 -20.87 17.63
C ARG A 445 -3.22 -22.20 16.93
N LEU A 446 -2.12 -22.36 16.15
CA LEU A 446 -1.78 -23.67 15.59
C LEU A 446 -1.53 -24.69 16.69
N THR A 447 -0.88 -24.26 17.77
CA THR A 447 -0.68 -25.11 18.95
C THR A 447 -2.01 -25.54 19.59
N ALA A 448 -2.94 -24.62 19.76
CA ALA A 448 -4.24 -24.89 20.39
C ALA A 448 -5.04 -25.94 19.60
N ILE A 449 -5.13 -25.76 18.26
CA ILE A 449 -5.87 -26.70 17.40
C ILE A 449 -5.20 -28.07 17.32
N LEU A 450 -3.87 -28.11 17.26
CA LEU A 450 -3.12 -29.37 17.31
C LEU A 450 -3.24 -30.06 18.65
N SER A 451 -3.22 -29.32 19.77
CA SER A 451 -3.44 -29.83 21.11
C SER A 451 -4.81 -30.46 21.25
N GLN A 452 -5.84 -29.81 20.73
CA GLN A 452 -7.19 -30.36 20.73
C GLN A 452 -7.25 -31.66 19.94
N PHE A 453 -6.75 -31.70 18.71
CA PHE A 453 -6.74 -32.91 17.88
C PHE A 453 -5.96 -34.06 18.51
N LEU A 454 -4.74 -33.78 18.98
CA LEU A 454 -3.88 -34.80 19.57
C LEU A 454 -4.46 -35.39 20.84
N ASN A 455 -5.16 -34.60 21.64
CA ASN A 455 -5.71 -35.04 22.94
C ASN A 455 -7.15 -35.59 22.86
N SER A 456 -8.00 -35.11 21.90
CA SER A 456 -9.37 -35.60 21.73
C SER A 456 -9.51 -36.68 20.66
N GLY A 457 -8.57 -36.77 19.75
CA GLY A 457 -8.60 -37.70 18.62
C GLY A 457 -9.52 -37.31 17.47
N GLN A 458 -10.27 -36.24 17.61
CA GLN A 458 -11.21 -35.77 16.59
C GLN A 458 -11.10 -34.27 16.39
N PHE A 459 -11.21 -33.87 15.12
CA PHE A 459 -11.42 -32.50 14.72
C PHE A 459 -12.91 -32.31 14.44
N THR A 460 -13.60 -31.45 15.18
CA THR A 460 -15.02 -31.17 14.97
C THR A 460 -15.25 -29.68 14.72
N GLU A 461 -16.11 -29.34 13.76
CA GLU A 461 -16.47 -27.97 13.43
C GLU A 461 -17.13 -27.25 14.63
N ASP A 462 -17.90 -27.98 15.46
CA ASP A 462 -18.48 -27.48 16.72
C ASP A 462 -17.42 -26.99 17.72
N ALA A 463 -16.26 -27.63 17.76
CA ALA A 463 -15.16 -27.21 18.61
C ALA A 463 -14.53 -25.88 18.15
N LEU A 464 -14.48 -25.66 16.84
CA LEU A 464 -14.03 -24.39 16.28
C LEU A 464 -15.00 -23.24 16.61
N VAL A 465 -16.31 -23.48 16.47
CA VAL A 465 -17.34 -22.50 16.82
C VAL A 465 -17.23 -22.12 18.30
N LYS A 466 -17.11 -23.10 19.18
CA LYS A 466 -16.93 -22.86 20.63
C LYS A 466 -15.66 -22.07 20.93
N SER A 467 -14.55 -22.39 20.26
CA SER A 467 -13.28 -21.67 20.42
C SER A 467 -13.38 -20.19 19.96
N ARG A 468 -14.11 -19.91 18.85
CA ARG A 468 -14.34 -18.55 18.36
C ARG A 468 -15.18 -17.74 19.35
N ILE A 469 -16.30 -18.32 19.82
CA ILE A 469 -17.17 -17.67 20.82
C ILE A 469 -16.37 -17.35 22.08
N ALA A 470 -15.59 -18.32 22.60
CA ALA A 470 -14.74 -18.10 23.76
C ALA A 470 -13.73 -16.97 23.54
N ALA A 471 -13.06 -16.92 22.38
CA ALA A 471 -12.11 -15.86 22.07
C ALA A 471 -12.77 -14.46 22.02
N MET A 472 -13.99 -14.36 21.48
CA MET A 472 -14.76 -13.09 21.49
C MET A 472 -15.17 -12.69 22.91
N GLU A 473 -15.59 -13.64 23.73
CA GLU A 473 -15.97 -13.41 25.13
C GLU A 473 -14.77 -12.99 25.97
N ASP A 474 -13.62 -13.66 25.81
CA ASP A 474 -12.36 -13.32 26.49
C ASP A 474 -11.91 -11.88 26.15
N LEU A 475 -11.92 -11.50 24.88
CA LEU A 475 -11.59 -10.14 24.46
C LEU A 475 -12.62 -9.12 25.00
N THR A 476 -13.90 -9.46 24.98
CA THR A 476 -14.94 -8.60 25.57
C THR A 476 -14.68 -8.42 27.06
N GLN A 477 -14.44 -9.48 27.80
CA GLN A 477 -14.15 -9.44 29.24
C GLN A 477 -12.90 -8.61 29.51
N LYS A 478 -11.80 -8.87 28.76
CA LYS A 478 -10.54 -8.15 28.89
C LYS A 478 -10.71 -6.64 28.75
N TYR A 479 -11.42 -6.17 27.71
CA TYR A 479 -11.56 -4.76 27.42
C TYR A 479 -12.74 -4.09 28.14
N THR A 480 -13.58 -4.83 28.87
CA THR A 480 -14.62 -4.28 29.75
C THR A 480 -14.20 -4.29 31.23
N GLN A 481 -13.12 -4.97 31.58
CA GLN A 481 -12.64 -5.01 32.95
C GLN A 481 -12.33 -3.61 33.48
N GLY A 482 -12.79 -3.31 34.71
CA GLY A 482 -12.55 -2.02 35.36
C GLY A 482 -13.40 -0.86 34.83
N LEU A 483 -14.41 -1.11 34.01
CA LEU A 483 -15.40 -0.09 33.67
C LEU A 483 -16.31 0.15 34.88
N THR A 484 -16.29 1.39 35.36
CA THR A 484 -17.10 1.85 36.51
C THR A 484 -17.72 3.18 36.20
N PRO A 485 -18.83 3.57 36.85
CA PRO A 485 -19.46 4.86 36.62
C PRO A 485 -18.48 6.02 36.70
N SER A 486 -18.66 7.01 35.81
CA SER A 486 -17.87 8.24 35.86
C SER A 486 -18.16 9.04 37.11
N LEU A 487 -17.11 9.54 37.75
CA LEU A 487 -17.17 10.44 38.91
C LEU A 487 -17.22 11.92 38.51
N THR A 488 -17.07 12.24 37.21
CA THR A 488 -17.11 13.61 36.71
C THR A 488 -18.53 14.09 36.57
N ASN A 489 -18.86 15.24 37.13
CA ASN A 489 -20.14 15.92 36.88
C ASN A 489 -20.16 16.42 35.44
N MET A 490 -21.24 16.13 34.73
CA MET A 490 -21.45 16.65 33.38
C MET A 490 -21.45 18.19 33.43
N LYS A 491 -20.62 18.83 32.61
CA LYS A 491 -20.82 20.23 32.25
C LYS A 491 -22.12 20.32 31.43
N ASP A 492 -22.97 21.33 31.72
CA ASP A 492 -24.10 21.61 30.85
C ASP A 492 -23.63 21.80 29.41
N ALA A 493 -23.99 20.87 28.53
CA ALA A 493 -23.52 20.78 27.16
C ALA A 493 -24.13 21.86 26.24
N ARG A 494 -24.04 23.13 26.60
CA ARG A 494 -24.54 24.28 25.83
C ARG A 494 -23.45 25.02 25.04
N GLY A 495 -22.34 24.33 24.73
CA GLY A 495 -21.31 24.87 23.86
C GLY A 495 -21.49 24.47 22.38
N PRO A 496 -20.76 25.14 21.46
CA PRO A 496 -20.71 24.73 20.06
C PRO A 496 -20.25 23.28 19.93
N CYS A 497 -20.80 22.55 18.92
CA CYS A 497 -20.47 21.15 18.71
C CYS A 497 -19.06 21.00 18.11
N SER A 498 -18.18 20.30 18.83
CA SER A 498 -16.83 19.93 18.32
C SER A 498 -16.75 18.42 18.14
N VAL A 499 -16.32 17.98 16.96
CA VAL A 499 -16.31 16.58 16.55
C VAL A 499 -14.87 16.05 16.41
N GLY A 500 -14.57 14.93 17.05
CA GLY A 500 -13.35 14.16 16.81
C GLY A 500 -13.59 13.04 15.79
N LEU A 501 -13.00 13.13 14.60
CA LEU A 501 -13.08 12.10 13.56
C LEU A 501 -11.81 11.25 13.57
N VAL A 502 -11.91 10.04 14.11
CA VAL A 502 -10.81 9.07 14.11
C VAL A 502 -10.79 8.33 12.78
N GLY A 503 -9.73 8.51 11.99
CA GLY A 503 -9.59 7.84 10.68
C GLY A 503 -10.20 8.62 9.51
N SER A 504 -9.85 9.90 9.36
CA SER A 504 -10.29 10.76 8.26
C SER A 504 -9.68 10.42 6.89
N THR A 505 -8.62 9.62 6.83
CA THR A 505 -7.83 9.36 5.60
C THR A 505 -8.24 8.12 4.82
N GLY A 506 -9.16 7.30 5.35
CA GLY A 506 -9.70 6.12 4.68
C GLY A 506 -10.72 6.48 3.58
N TYR A 507 -11.34 5.48 2.94
CA TYR A 507 -12.30 5.72 1.86
C TYR A 507 -13.55 6.50 2.31
N LEU A 508 -14.11 6.13 3.47
CA LEU A 508 -15.30 6.76 4.04
C LEU A 508 -14.98 8.08 4.80
N GLY A 509 -13.79 8.18 5.42
CA GLY A 509 -13.42 9.30 6.28
C GLY A 509 -13.55 10.68 5.64
N PRO A 510 -13.00 10.93 4.43
CA PRO A 510 -13.13 12.21 3.74
C PRO A 510 -14.58 12.58 3.43
N ARG A 511 -15.47 11.61 3.18
CA ARG A 511 -16.88 11.85 2.90
C ARG A 511 -17.65 12.21 4.17
N ILE A 512 -17.33 11.59 5.29
CA ILE A 512 -17.83 12.02 6.60
C ILE A 512 -17.39 13.46 6.87
N LEU A 513 -16.11 13.77 6.69
CA LEU A 513 -15.57 15.12 6.89
C LEU A 513 -16.26 16.16 6.01
N ALA A 514 -16.45 15.88 4.72
CA ALA A 514 -17.15 16.77 3.80
C ALA A 514 -18.59 17.06 4.28
N SER A 515 -19.29 16.06 4.79
CA SER A 515 -20.65 16.21 5.30
C SER A 515 -20.70 16.98 6.62
N LEU A 516 -19.73 16.77 7.52
CA LEU A 516 -19.60 17.53 8.77
C LEU A 516 -19.33 19.02 8.51
N LEU A 517 -18.55 19.35 7.50
CA LEU A 517 -18.25 20.73 7.09
C LEU A 517 -19.47 21.48 6.55
N MET A 518 -20.49 20.76 6.07
CA MET A 518 -21.74 21.35 5.61
C MET A 518 -22.73 21.57 6.76
N ASP A 519 -22.48 21.08 7.96
CA ASP A 519 -23.33 21.25 9.14
C ASP A 519 -22.89 22.49 9.93
N SER A 520 -23.69 23.56 9.84
CA SER A 520 -23.39 24.83 10.52
C SER A 520 -23.43 24.75 12.05
N SER A 521 -23.94 23.65 12.62
CA SER A 521 -23.95 23.43 14.07
C SER A 521 -22.61 22.99 14.61
N ILE A 522 -21.69 22.57 13.73
CA ILE A 522 -20.35 22.07 14.07
C ILE A 522 -19.35 23.21 13.99
N ALA A 523 -18.72 23.53 15.11
CA ALA A 523 -17.76 24.62 15.21
C ALA A 523 -16.32 24.22 14.88
N THR A 524 -15.93 23.02 15.28
CA THR A 524 -14.55 22.53 15.07
C THR A 524 -14.58 21.03 14.78
N ILE A 525 -13.75 20.60 13.83
CA ILE A 525 -13.55 19.18 13.53
C ILE A 525 -12.08 18.81 13.75
N TYR A 526 -11.85 17.86 14.64
CA TYR A 526 -10.52 17.31 14.90
C TYR A 526 -10.33 16.00 14.15
N CYS A 527 -9.49 15.99 13.12
CA CYS A 527 -9.13 14.79 12.37
C CYS A 527 -7.98 14.05 13.08
N LEU A 528 -8.29 12.96 13.76
CA LEU A 528 -7.36 12.18 14.57
C LEU A 528 -6.80 11.03 13.72
N ASN A 529 -5.52 11.08 13.35
CA ASN A 529 -4.90 10.13 12.43
C ASN A 529 -3.50 9.74 12.88
N ARG A 530 -3.05 8.55 12.50
CA ARG A 530 -1.73 8.02 12.84
C ARG A 530 -0.58 8.70 12.10
N SER A 531 -0.82 9.23 10.91
CA SER A 531 0.20 9.71 9.99
C SER A 531 0.19 11.25 9.92
N ALA A 532 1.38 11.85 9.88
CA ALA A 532 1.53 13.30 9.77
C ALA A 532 1.07 13.87 8.39
N ASP A 533 0.99 13.04 7.37
CA ASP A 533 0.49 13.39 6.03
C ASP A 533 -1.03 13.34 5.91
N ALA A 534 -1.75 13.14 7.01
CA ALA A 534 -3.20 12.95 7.03
C ALA A 534 -3.97 14.12 6.41
N GLU A 535 -3.54 15.35 6.65
CA GLU A 535 -4.16 16.54 6.06
C GLU A 535 -4.08 16.51 4.55
N GLU A 536 -2.90 16.28 3.99
CA GLU A 536 -2.68 16.22 2.55
C GLU A 536 -3.47 15.08 1.90
N ARG A 537 -3.44 13.90 2.50
CA ARG A 537 -4.21 12.75 2.02
C ARG A 537 -5.71 13.01 2.03
N THR A 538 -6.22 13.64 3.07
CA THR A 538 -7.65 13.98 3.18
C THR A 538 -8.05 15.04 2.15
N LYS A 539 -7.24 16.11 2.00
CA LYS A 539 -7.45 17.14 0.95
C LYS A 539 -7.47 16.52 -0.44
N ARG A 540 -6.48 15.67 -0.75
CA ARG A 540 -6.40 14.95 -2.03
C ARG A 540 -7.61 14.05 -2.28
N ALA A 541 -8.09 13.35 -1.25
CA ALA A 541 -9.27 12.50 -1.38
C ALA A 541 -10.56 13.31 -1.61
N LEU A 542 -10.66 14.52 -1.06
CA LEU A 542 -11.80 15.42 -1.26
C LEU A 542 -11.78 16.05 -2.65
N THR A 543 -10.61 16.34 -3.19
CA THR A 543 -10.45 17.01 -4.50
C THR A 543 -10.17 16.05 -5.65
N LYS A 544 -10.17 14.75 -5.41
CA LYS A 544 -9.75 13.71 -6.37
C LYS A 544 -10.46 13.80 -7.72
N ASP A 545 -11.70 14.16 -7.74
CA ASP A 545 -12.49 14.20 -8.97
C ASP A 545 -12.68 15.65 -9.49
N GLY A 546 -11.74 16.56 -9.17
CA GLY A 546 -11.75 17.95 -9.60
C GLY A 546 -12.71 18.85 -8.81
N LEU A 547 -13.28 18.35 -7.72
CA LEU A 547 -14.13 19.12 -6.84
C LEU A 547 -13.29 20.07 -5.97
N PRO A 548 -13.76 21.30 -5.73
CA PRO A 548 -13.09 22.23 -4.82
C PRO A 548 -13.16 21.69 -3.39
N LEU A 549 -12.22 22.13 -2.55
CA LEU A 549 -12.31 21.87 -1.10
C LEU A 549 -13.62 22.47 -0.56
N PRO A 550 -14.33 21.74 0.33
CA PRO A 550 -15.52 22.26 0.98
C PRO A 550 -15.23 23.58 1.71
N ALA A 551 -16.19 24.48 1.76
CA ALA A 551 -16.13 25.67 2.60
C ALA A 551 -16.00 25.28 4.08
N GLY A 552 -15.34 26.09 4.89
CA GLY A 552 -15.18 25.84 6.32
C GLY A 552 -13.99 24.92 6.65
N PHE A 553 -13.14 24.57 5.67
CA PHE A 553 -11.97 23.71 5.92
C PHE A 553 -10.98 24.33 6.92
N GLU A 554 -11.01 25.61 7.16
CA GLU A 554 -10.26 26.32 8.20
C GLU A 554 -10.65 25.93 9.64
N HIS A 555 -11.83 25.33 9.82
CA HIS A 555 -12.29 24.78 11.10
C HIS A 555 -11.82 23.35 11.35
N VAL A 556 -11.05 22.76 10.42
CA VAL A 556 -10.51 21.42 10.54
C VAL A 556 -9.11 21.47 11.15
N LYS A 557 -8.90 20.71 12.21
CA LYS A 557 -7.59 20.54 12.85
C LYS A 557 -7.11 19.10 12.73
N PHE A 558 -5.92 18.91 12.17
CA PHE A 558 -5.31 17.58 12.06
C PHE A 558 -4.39 17.32 13.23
N VAL A 559 -4.58 16.19 13.92
CA VAL A 559 -3.78 15.78 15.07
C VAL A 559 -3.24 14.38 14.81
N VAL A 560 -1.93 14.22 15.01
CA VAL A 560 -1.25 12.93 14.92
C VAL A 560 -1.43 12.19 16.23
N VAL A 561 -2.01 10.99 16.18
CA VAL A 561 -2.37 10.19 17.35
C VAL A 561 -2.00 8.72 17.16
N ASP A 562 -1.66 8.04 18.25
CA ASP A 562 -1.65 6.58 18.34
C ASP A 562 -2.84 6.10 19.17
N ILE A 563 -3.91 5.68 18.48
CA ILE A 563 -5.14 5.21 19.16
C ILE A 563 -4.89 4.02 20.08
N GLY A 564 -3.86 3.20 19.81
CA GLY A 564 -3.50 2.03 20.63
C GLY A 564 -2.85 2.39 21.96
N ALA A 565 -2.38 3.62 22.13
CA ALA A 565 -1.72 4.10 23.32
C ALA A 565 -2.68 4.89 24.25
N PRO A 566 -2.45 4.91 25.59
CA PRO A 566 -3.19 5.76 26.52
C PRO A 566 -3.15 7.23 26.08
N GLN A 567 -4.24 7.99 26.34
CA GLN A 567 -4.38 9.38 25.89
C GLN A 567 -4.07 9.59 24.40
N LEU A 568 -4.34 8.54 23.59
CA LEU A 568 -4.04 8.52 22.16
C LEU A 568 -2.58 8.77 21.79
N GLY A 569 -1.64 8.45 22.71
CA GLY A 569 -0.21 8.68 22.56
C GLY A 569 0.22 10.14 22.66
N LEU A 570 -0.68 11.04 23.07
CA LEU A 570 -0.41 12.46 23.26
C LEU A 570 0.12 12.76 24.67
N SER A 571 0.88 13.83 24.79
CA SER A 571 1.24 14.39 26.09
C SER A 571 0.01 15.00 26.78
N GLU A 572 0.03 15.11 28.11
CA GLU A 572 -1.07 15.72 28.86
C GLU A 572 -1.42 17.15 28.37
N PRO A 573 -0.45 18.03 28.06
CA PRO A 573 -0.75 19.36 27.52
C PRO A 573 -1.45 19.32 26.14
N ASP A 574 -1.16 18.31 25.31
CA ASP A 574 -1.75 18.19 23.99
C ASP A 574 -3.10 17.48 24.02
N PHE A 575 -3.30 16.53 24.95
CA PHE A 575 -4.55 15.78 25.11
C PHE A 575 -5.64 16.60 25.79
N LYS A 576 -5.28 17.40 26.79
CA LYS A 576 -6.23 18.17 27.59
C LYS A 576 -7.16 19.09 26.77
N PRO A 577 -6.67 19.89 25.81
CA PRO A 577 -7.52 20.73 24.97
C PRO A 577 -8.55 19.91 24.17
N LEU A 578 -8.15 18.74 23.66
CA LEU A 578 -9.07 17.84 22.94
C LEU A 578 -10.15 17.30 23.87
N SER A 579 -9.77 16.91 25.09
CA SER A 579 -10.68 16.38 26.09
C SER A 579 -11.68 17.43 26.63
N GLU A 580 -11.30 18.71 26.62
CA GLU A 580 -12.16 19.82 27.05
C GLU A 580 -13.07 20.37 25.94
N ASP A 581 -12.76 20.13 24.66
CA ASP A 581 -13.50 20.69 23.53
C ASP A 581 -14.41 19.66 22.84
N ILE A 582 -13.92 18.44 22.57
CA ILE A 582 -14.64 17.42 21.79
C ILE A 582 -15.82 16.85 22.58
N ASN A 583 -17.02 16.93 22.01
CA ASN A 583 -18.25 16.40 22.59
C ASN A 583 -18.88 15.25 21.79
N THR A 584 -18.36 14.97 20.60
CA THR A 584 -18.74 13.79 19.80
C THR A 584 -17.49 13.17 19.17
N ILE A 585 -17.33 11.85 19.29
CA ILE A 585 -16.23 11.10 18.65
C ILE A 585 -16.82 10.14 17.63
N ILE A 586 -16.45 10.31 16.35
CA ILE A 586 -16.76 9.37 15.28
C ILE A 586 -15.57 8.42 15.14
N TYR A 587 -15.73 7.17 15.53
CA TYR A 587 -14.68 6.16 15.49
C TYR A 587 -14.76 5.36 14.20
N ASN A 588 -14.02 5.80 13.15
CA ASN A 588 -14.00 5.21 11.81
C ASN A 588 -12.68 4.45 11.50
N ALA A 589 -11.71 4.44 12.41
CA ALA A 589 -10.43 3.77 12.21
C ALA A 589 -10.55 2.26 12.44
N TRP A 590 -10.66 1.49 11.35
CA TRP A 590 -10.65 0.03 11.36
C TRP A 590 -10.06 -0.50 10.05
N ARG A 591 -9.42 -1.69 10.08
CA ARG A 591 -8.86 -2.33 8.88
C ARG A 591 -9.91 -3.25 8.25
N PRO A 592 -10.46 -2.96 7.06
CA PRO A 592 -11.41 -3.84 6.38
C PRO A 592 -10.66 -4.99 5.67
N ASN A 593 -10.09 -5.91 6.44
CA ASN A 593 -9.42 -7.10 5.93
C ASN A 593 -10.11 -8.36 6.45
N PHE A 594 -10.77 -9.09 5.57
CA PHE A 594 -11.62 -10.23 5.89
C PHE A 594 -10.84 -11.55 6.02
N GLY A 595 -9.57 -11.57 5.61
CA GLY A 595 -8.68 -12.72 5.76
C GLY A 595 -7.90 -12.75 7.07
N LEU A 596 -7.99 -11.72 7.91
CA LEU A 596 -7.27 -11.66 9.19
C LEU A 596 -8.08 -12.28 10.33
N PRO A 597 -7.44 -12.97 11.27
CA PRO A 597 -8.09 -13.47 12.47
C PRO A 597 -8.43 -12.34 13.45
N ILE A 598 -9.32 -12.62 14.41
CA ILE A 598 -9.77 -11.63 15.42
C ILE A 598 -8.61 -11.04 16.23
N SER A 599 -7.56 -11.80 16.53
CA SER A 599 -6.39 -11.31 17.28
C SER A 599 -5.65 -10.16 16.57
N SER A 600 -5.64 -10.15 15.26
CA SER A 600 -5.02 -9.06 14.47
C SER A 600 -5.77 -7.72 14.62
N PHE A 601 -6.97 -7.76 15.20
CA PHE A 601 -7.76 -6.56 15.50
C PHE A 601 -7.65 -6.13 16.96
N GLU A 602 -6.97 -6.88 17.80
CA GLU A 602 -6.82 -6.54 19.23
C GLU A 602 -6.05 -5.23 19.36
N LYS A 603 -4.86 -5.17 18.79
CA LYS A 603 -4.05 -3.94 18.73
C LYS A 603 -3.87 -3.49 17.27
N PRO A 604 -4.06 -2.21 16.95
CA PRO A 604 -4.45 -1.10 17.86
C PRO A 604 -5.98 -0.88 17.99
N PHE A 605 -6.84 -1.73 17.42
CA PHE A 605 -8.25 -1.40 17.20
C PHE A 605 -9.14 -1.56 18.44
N LEU A 606 -9.19 -2.76 19.03
CA LEU A 606 -9.98 -2.98 20.28
C LEU A 606 -9.36 -2.24 21.46
N SER A 607 -8.03 -2.24 21.59
CA SER A 607 -7.33 -1.44 22.59
C SER A 607 -7.56 0.06 22.40
N GLY A 608 -7.57 0.53 21.15
CA GLY A 608 -7.86 1.92 20.83
C GLY A 608 -9.29 2.32 21.15
N LEU A 609 -10.25 1.43 20.87
CA LEU A 609 -11.64 1.66 21.27
C LEU A 609 -11.78 1.79 22.78
N ARG A 610 -11.08 0.94 23.55
CA ARG A 610 -11.05 1.05 25.01
C ARG A 610 -10.45 2.39 25.46
N ASN A 611 -9.38 2.87 24.84
CA ASN A 611 -8.80 4.18 25.15
C ASN A 611 -9.81 5.32 24.90
N VAL A 612 -10.60 5.23 23.83
CA VAL A 612 -11.66 6.20 23.54
C VAL A 612 -12.82 6.11 24.56
N VAL A 613 -13.19 4.92 25.02
CA VAL A 613 -14.15 4.71 26.11
C VAL A 613 -13.63 5.36 27.39
N ASP A 614 -12.35 5.13 27.75
CA ASP A 614 -11.74 5.73 28.92
C ASP A 614 -11.64 7.25 28.80
N TRP A 615 -11.33 7.77 27.62
CA TRP A 615 -11.39 9.20 27.34
C TRP A 615 -12.81 9.74 27.58
N SER A 616 -13.83 9.17 26.93
CA SER A 616 -15.21 9.62 27.11
C SER A 616 -15.65 9.62 28.58
N ARG A 617 -15.25 8.58 29.32
CA ARG A 617 -15.59 8.42 30.74
C ARG A 617 -14.97 9.50 31.65
N HIS A 618 -13.71 9.91 31.36
CA HIS A 618 -12.97 10.84 32.21
C HIS A 618 -13.01 12.30 31.72
N SER A 619 -13.44 12.53 30.49
CA SER A 619 -13.57 13.89 29.95
C SER A 619 -14.70 14.68 30.63
N PRO A 620 -14.48 15.98 30.87
CA PRO A 620 -15.55 16.89 31.31
C PRO A 620 -16.71 17.00 30.33
N GLN A 621 -16.43 16.84 29.04
CA GLN A 621 -17.45 16.88 27.96
C GLN A 621 -18.22 15.57 27.81
N ARG A 622 -17.66 14.46 28.32
CA ARG A 622 -18.25 13.11 28.15
C ARG A 622 -18.66 12.83 26.70
N PRO A 623 -17.72 12.92 25.75
CA PRO A 623 -18.06 12.84 24.35
C PRO A 623 -18.83 11.55 24.02
N ARG A 624 -19.89 11.71 23.27
CA ARG A 624 -20.65 10.62 22.68
C ARG A 624 -19.77 9.86 21.69
N ILE A 625 -19.90 8.54 21.61
CA ILE A 625 -19.17 7.70 20.67
C ILE A 625 -20.10 7.23 19.55
N VAL A 626 -19.82 7.66 18.32
CA VAL A 626 -20.43 7.14 17.08
C VAL A 626 -19.45 6.12 16.50
N PHE A 627 -19.74 4.85 16.68
CA PHE A 627 -18.85 3.75 16.24
C PHE A 627 -19.27 3.23 14.87
N ILE A 628 -18.37 3.31 13.90
CA ILE A 628 -18.61 2.74 12.58
C ILE A 628 -18.35 1.23 12.65
N SER A 629 -19.43 0.49 12.81
CA SER A 629 -19.48 -0.97 12.83
C SER A 629 -19.70 -1.52 11.41
N SER A 630 -20.13 -2.75 11.29
CA SER A 630 -20.44 -3.41 10.02
C SER A 630 -21.59 -4.39 10.20
N ILE A 631 -22.36 -4.62 9.15
CA ILE A 631 -23.32 -5.73 9.09
C ILE A 631 -22.64 -7.07 9.36
N ALA A 632 -21.35 -7.21 9.06
CA ALA A 632 -20.55 -8.38 9.39
C ALA A 632 -20.53 -8.72 10.90
N ALA A 633 -20.77 -7.75 11.79
CA ALA A 633 -20.88 -7.99 13.25
C ALA A 633 -22.09 -8.85 13.61
N VAL A 634 -23.09 -8.92 12.74
CA VAL A 634 -24.38 -9.60 12.95
C VAL A 634 -24.81 -10.45 11.75
N GLY A 635 -23.96 -10.62 10.75
CA GLY A 635 -24.34 -11.23 9.47
C GLY A 635 -24.67 -12.74 9.55
N ASN A 636 -24.34 -13.42 10.66
CA ASN A 636 -24.76 -14.79 10.91
C ASN A 636 -26.16 -14.87 11.60
N TRP A 637 -26.82 -13.74 11.82
CA TRP A 637 -28.13 -13.65 12.49
C TRP A 637 -29.19 -14.59 11.92
N PRO A 638 -29.39 -14.68 10.58
CA PRO A 638 -30.40 -15.56 10.02
C PRO A 638 -30.22 -17.04 10.35
N ASN A 639 -28.96 -17.48 10.49
CA ASN A 639 -28.63 -18.87 10.86
C ASN A 639 -28.89 -19.15 12.34
N ILE A 640 -28.67 -18.16 13.20
CA ILE A 640 -28.87 -18.29 14.66
C ILE A 640 -30.34 -18.12 15.02
N TYR A 641 -31.06 -17.26 14.31
CA TYR A 641 -32.48 -16.96 14.54
C TYR A 641 -33.33 -17.19 13.29
N PRO A 642 -33.45 -18.46 12.81
CA PRO A 642 -34.15 -18.74 11.54
C PRO A 642 -35.66 -18.42 11.56
N GLN A 643 -36.25 -18.24 12.75
CA GLN A 643 -37.69 -17.82 12.89
C GLN A 643 -37.84 -16.30 12.80
N GLU A 644 -36.76 -15.54 13.06
CA GLU A 644 -36.70 -14.10 12.98
C GLU A 644 -35.46 -13.67 12.17
N PRO A 645 -35.39 -14.01 10.87
CA PRO A 645 -34.14 -13.88 10.10
C PRO A 645 -33.76 -12.44 9.78
N VAL A 646 -34.64 -11.47 10.02
CA VAL A 646 -34.36 -10.05 9.75
C VAL A 646 -33.53 -9.46 10.86
N ILE A 647 -32.36 -8.92 10.50
CA ILE A 647 -31.38 -8.33 11.43
C ILE A 647 -31.96 -7.07 12.06
N PRO A 648 -32.14 -7.02 13.39
CA PRO A 648 -32.74 -5.87 14.06
C PRO A 648 -31.73 -4.74 14.32
N GLU A 649 -32.21 -3.51 14.48
CA GLU A 649 -31.49 -2.37 15.04
C GLU A 649 -31.45 -2.45 16.57
N ALA A 650 -30.84 -3.50 17.10
CA ALA A 650 -30.79 -3.83 18.52
C ALA A 650 -29.36 -4.22 18.98
N PRO A 651 -29.07 -4.06 20.29
CA PRO A 651 -27.82 -4.51 20.88
C PRO A 651 -27.59 -6.02 20.70
N ILE A 652 -26.33 -6.43 20.55
CA ILE A 652 -25.94 -7.83 20.40
C ILE A 652 -26.03 -8.52 21.77
N THR A 653 -26.81 -9.60 21.84
CA THR A 653 -26.95 -10.44 23.04
C THR A 653 -26.20 -11.76 22.92
N ASN A 654 -26.00 -12.25 21.70
CA ASN A 654 -25.31 -13.49 21.39
C ASN A 654 -24.18 -13.21 20.38
N THR A 655 -22.93 -13.51 20.75
CA THR A 655 -21.75 -13.24 19.89
C THR A 655 -21.67 -14.15 18.67
N ASP A 656 -22.38 -15.27 18.64
CA ASP A 656 -22.40 -16.18 17.49
C ASP A 656 -23.13 -15.62 16.26
N VAL A 657 -23.83 -14.49 16.42
CA VAL A 657 -24.43 -13.74 15.31
C VAL A 657 -23.38 -13.07 14.40
N ALA A 658 -22.11 -12.99 14.85
CA ALA A 658 -21.02 -12.47 14.03
C ALA A 658 -20.72 -13.39 12.84
N MET A 659 -20.45 -12.80 11.67
CA MET A 659 -19.92 -13.57 10.53
C MET A 659 -18.62 -14.28 10.93
N HIS A 660 -18.43 -15.48 10.44
CA HIS A 660 -17.29 -16.35 10.75
C HIS A 660 -15.98 -15.86 10.12
N MET A 661 -15.58 -14.64 10.46
CA MET A 661 -14.31 -14.02 10.06
C MET A 661 -13.86 -13.00 11.11
N GLY A 662 -12.56 -12.87 11.32
CA GLY A 662 -12.03 -12.03 12.41
C GLY A 662 -12.43 -10.56 12.32
N TYR A 663 -12.70 -10.02 11.11
CA TYR A 663 -13.25 -8.68 10.96
C TYR A 663 -14.65 -8.55 11.58
N GLY A 664 -15.60 -9.43 11.23
CA GLY A 664 -16.96 -9.43 11.77
C GLY A 664 -16.95 -9.70 13.28
N GLU A 665 -16.15 -10.68 13.72
CA GLU A 665 -15.95 -11.02 15.14
C GLU A 665 -15.42 -9.82 15.94
N SER A 666 -14.42 -9.09 15.38
CA SER A 666 -13.84 -7.91 16.03
C SER A 666 -14.83 -6.75 16.16
N LYS A 667 -15.70 -6.55 15.14
CA LYS A 667 -16.78 -5.56 15.19
C LYS A 667 -17.84 -5.96 16.22
N CYS A 668 -18.19 -7.26 16.32
CA CYS A 668 -19.09 -7.77 17.33
C CYS A 668 -18.56 -7.52 18.74
N VAL A 669 -17.28 -7.84 19.01
CA VAL A 669 -16.61 -7.55 20.29
C VAL A 669 -16.62 -6.05 20.60
N ALA A 670 -16.33 -5.20 19.60
CA ALA A 670 -16.34 -3.76 19.77
C ALA A 670 -17.74 -3.23 20.16
N GLU A 671 -18.79 -3.71 19.52
CA GLU A 671 -20.18 -3.36 19.90
C GLU A 671 -20.50 -3.83 21.33
N ARG A 672 -20.06 -5.02 21.73
CA ARG A 672 -20.24 -5.55 23.10
C ARG A 672 -19.49 -4.70 24.14
N ILE A 673 -18.24 -4.29 23.85
CA ILE A 673 -17.48 -3.39 24.72
C ILE A 673 -18.24 -2.06 24.91
N LEU A 674 -18.74 -1.46 23.84
CA LEU A 674 -19.50 -0.22 23.89
C LEU A 674 -20.85 -0.38 24.61
N GLN A 675 -21.52 -1.51 24.46
CA GLN A 675 -22.74 -1.82 25.19
C GLN A 675 -22.49 -1.87 26.70
N VAL A 676 -21.41 -2.54 27.13
CA VAL A 676 -21.02 -2.58 28.55
C VAL A 676 -20.61 -1.17 29.03
N ALA A 677 -19.85 -0.42 28.23
CA ALA A 677 -19.46 0.94 28.56
C ALA A 677 -20.67 1.89 28.72
N HIS A 678 -21.70 1.74 27.87
CA HIS A 678 -22.95 2.47 28.04
C HIS A 678 -23.62 2.10 29.36
N LYS A 679 -23.79 0.80 29.62
CA LYS A 679 -24.50 0.30 30.81
C LYS A 679 -23.79 0.67 32.11
N GLU A 680 -22.49 0.45 32.19
CA GLU A 680 -21.70 0.61 33.42
C GLU A 680 -21.21 2.05 33.65
N CYS A 681 -20.92 2.79 32.58
CA CYS A 681 -20.34 4.14 32.66
C CYS A 681 -21.32 5.27 32.24
N GLY A 682 -22.47 4.96 31.67
CA GLY A 682 -23.44 5.93 31.17
C GLY A 682 -22.93 6.70 29.94
N ILE A 683 -22.02 6.12 29.15
CA ILE A 683 -21.52 6.73 27.92
C ILE A 683 -22.61 6.65 26.84
N LEU A 684 -22.81 7.73 26.11
CA LEU A 684 -23.75 7.76 25.00
C LEU A 684 -23.11 7.10 23.77
N VAL A 685 -23.81 6.16 23.14
CA VAL A 685 -23.27 5.35 22.05
C VAL A 685 -24.25 5.28 20.90
N SER A 686 -23.74 5.48 19.69
CA SER A 686 -24.44 5.13 18.46
C SER A 686 -23.61 4.12 17.67
N ILE A 687 -24.16 2.94 17.45
CA ILE A 687 -23.57 1.90 16.63
C ILE A 687 -24.09 2.08 15.20
N VAL A 688 -23.19 2.20 14.24
CA VAL A 688 -23.52 2.37 12.83
C VAL A 688 -23.01 1.15 12.07
N ARG A 689 -23.86 0.16 11.84
CA ARG A 689 -23.55 -1.05 11.06
C ARG A 689 -23.66 -0.74 9.60
N THR A 690 -22.53 -0.56 8.95
CA THR A 690 -22.47 -0.28 7.51
C THR A 690 -22.56 -1.57 6.71
N GLY A 691 -23.39 -1.58 5.66
CA GLY A 691 -23.34 -2.57 4.59
C GLY A 691 -22.12 -2.38 3.68
N GLN A 692 -22.14 -2.99 2.50
CA GLN A 692 -21.09 -2.78 1.50
C GLN A 692 -21.13 -1.32 1.02
N ILE A 693 -19.99 -0.64 1.16
CA ILE A 693 -19.86 0.73 0.66
C ILE A 693 -19.64 0.69 -0.85
N GLY A 694 -20.48 1.41 -1.59
CA GLY A 694 -20.37 1.60 -3.03
C GLY A 694 -19.43 2.73 -3.43
N GLY A 695 -19.40 3.06 -4.72
CA GLY A 695 -18.78 4.29 -5.23
C GLY A 695 -19.59 5.54 -4.86
N PRO A 696 -19.20 6.73 -5.33
CA PRO A 696 -19.98 7.95 -5.16
C PRO A 696 -21.32 7.88 -5.93
N SER A 697 -22.29 8.69 -5.51
CA SER A 697 -23.54 8.89 -6.26
C SER A 697 -23.25 9.36 -7.70
N SER A 698 -24.13 9.03 -8.64
CA SER A 698 -23.99 9.41 -10.06
C SER A 698 -23.82 10.92 -10.27
N SER A 699 -24.45 11.74 -9.42
CA SER A 699 -24.34 13.20 -9.44
C SER A 699 -22.92 13.72 -9.14
N LEU A 700 -22.14 12.98 -8.36
CA LEU A 700 -20.75 13.32 -8.04
C LEU A 700 -19.76 12.66 -9.00
N GLY A 701 -20.15 11.55 -9.63
CA GLY A 701 -19.25 10.71 -10.43
C GLY A 701 -18.13 10.07 -9.61
N GLY A 702 -17.37 9.22 -10.22
CA GLY A 702 -16.17 8.64 -9.62
C GLY A 702 -16.20 7.13 -9.51
N GLN A 703 -15.09 6.57 -9.04
CA GLN A 703 -14.83 5.13 -9.03
C GLN A 703 -14.85 4.57 -7.61
N LEU A 704 -15.32 3.33 -7.49
CA LEU A 704 -15.14 2.54 -6.28
C LEU A 704 -13.68 2.08 -6.19
N PRO A 705 -12.97 2.31 -5.08
CA PRO A 705 -11.66 1.70 -4.88
C PRO A 705 -11.73 0.18 -4.97
N VAL A 706 -10.68 -0.43 -5.49
CA VAL A 706 -10.62 -1.89 -5.64
C VAL A 706 -10.89 -2.59 -4.30
N GLN A 707 -11.98 -3.34 -4.23
CA GLN A 707 -12.36 -4.12 -3.06
C GLN A 707 -11.66 -5.48 -3.08
N GLY A 708 -10.89 -5.78 -2.03
CA GLY A 708 -10.01 -6.95 -2.00
C GLY A 708 -10.70 -8.27 -2.30
N TRP A 709 -11.86 -8.54 -1.68
CA TRP A 709 -12.57 -9.80 -1.89
C TRP A 709 -13.30 -9.87 -3.24
N LEU A 710 -13.91 -8.77 -3.70
CA LEU A 710 -14.62 -8.71 -4.99
C LEU A 710 -13.65 -8.90 -6.17
N ILE A 711 -12.50 -8.21 -6.16
CA ILE A 711 -11.50 -8.37 -7.22
C ILE A 711 -10.86 -9.76 -7.17
N ALA A 712 -10.65 -10.32 -5.97
CA ALA A 712 -10.14 -11.67 -5.80
C ALA A 712 -11.11 -12.72 -6.36
N LEU A 713 -12.40 -12.59 -6.04
CA LEU A 713 -13.45 -13.44 -6.60
C LEU A 713 -13.48 -13.34 -8.12
N THR A 714 -13.48 -12.13 -8.68
CA THR A 714 -13.60 -11.90 -10.13
C THR A 714 -12.36 -12.44 -10.89
N LYS A 715 -11.14 -12.17 -10.39
CA LYS A 715 -9.90 -12.70 -11.00
C LYS A 715 -9.81 -14.22 -10.93
N THR A 716 -10.18 -14.80 -9.78
CA THR A 716 -10.22 -16.24 -9.61
C THR A 716 -11.28 -16.87 -10.51
N SER A 717 -12.45 -16.26 -10.63
CA SER A 717 -13.51 -16.70 -11.54
C SER A 717 -13.06 -16.71 -13.01
N LYS A 718 -12.32 -15.68 -13.41
CA LYS A 718 -11.71 -15.62 -14.76
C LYS A 718 -10.70 -16.76 -14.96
N ALA A 719 -9.90 -17.06 -13.96
CA ALA A 719 -8.90 -18.14 -14.01
C ALA A 719 -9.56 -19.55 -14.03
N LEU A 720 -10.68 -19.71 -13.32
CA LEU A 720 -11.44 -20.95 -13.26
C LEU A 720 -12.38 -21.14 -14.46
N GLY A 721 -12.74 -20.05 -15.18
CA GLY A 721 -13.75 -20.06 -16.22
C GLY A 721 -15.19 -20.18 -15.70
N VAL A 722 -15.41 -19.94 -14.40
CA VAL A 722 -16.73 -20.03 -13.76
C VAL A 722 -16.98 -18.88 -12.81
N LEU A 723 -18.23 -18.40 -12.73
CA LEU A 723 -18.69 -17.32 -11.85
C LEU A 723 -19.76 -17.85 -10.88
N PRO A 724 -19.73 -17.47 -9.58
CA PRO A 724 -20.81 -17.84 -8.66
C PRO A 724 -22.08 -17.06 -9.02
N ASN A 725 -23.19 -17.79 -9.24
CA ASN A 725 -24.48 -17.20 -9.66
C ASN A 725 -25.17 -16.37 -8.55
N SER A 726 -24.85 -16.62 -7.30
CA SER A 726 -25.26 -15.85 -6.14
C SER A 726 -24.17 -15.82 -5.08
N VAL A 727 -23.98 -14.68 -4.42
CA VAL A 727 -23.01 -14.48 -3.33
C VAL A 727 -23.64 -13.68 -2.20
N SER A 728 -24.23 -12.54 -2.51
CA SER A 728 -24.98 -11.68 -1.60
C SER A 728 -25.85 -10.73 -2.41
N PRO A 729 -26.91 -10.14 -1.85
CA PRO A 729 -27.60 -9.05 -2.50
C PRO A 729 -26.66 -7.88 -2.82
N VAL A 730 -26.96 -7.15 -3.87
CA VAL A 730 -26.31 -5.86 -4.15
C VAL A 730 -27.12 -4.78 -3.43
N ASP A 731 -26.63 -4.42 -2.25
CA ASP A 731 -27.23 -3.42 -1.34
C ASP A 731 -26.25 -2.27 -1.03
N TRP A 732 -25.38 -1.98 -1.99
CA TRP A 732 -24.23 -1.11 -1.81
C TRP A 732 -24.65 0.35 -1.68
N VAL A 733 -24.29 0.96 -0.55
CA VAL A 733 -24.65 2.36 -0.27
C VAL A 733 -23.62 3.30 -0.87
N PRO A 734 -24.02 4.33 -1.65
CA PRO A 734 -23.08 5.34 -2.14
C PRO A 734 -22.30 5.99 -0.99
N VAL A 735 -20.98 6.12 -1.15
CA VAL A 735 -20.07 6.54 -0.07
C VAL A 735 -20.37 7.95 0.46
N ASP A 736 -20.82 8.84 -0.39
CA ASP A 736 -21.22 10.22 -0.03
C ASP A 736 -22.53 10.23 0.77
N VAL A 737 -23.51 9.42 0.37
CA VAL A 737 -24.75 9.24 1.13
C VAL A 737 -24.49 8.67 2.51
N MET A 738 -23.64 7.63 2.58
CA MET A 738 -23.23 7.04 3.86
C MET A 738 -22.49 8.06 4.75
N GLY A 739 -21.59 8.85 4.18
CA GLY A 739 -20.91 9.94 4.89
C GLY A 739 -21.89 10.96 5.47
N LYS A 740 -22.90 11.34 4.69
CA LYS A 740 -23.94 12.28 5.14
C LYS A 740 -24.83 11.67 6.23
N GLN A 741 -25.26 10.42 6.09
CA GLN A 741 -26.04 9.72 7.12
C GLN A 741 -25.29 9.63 8.46
N ILE A 742 -23.99 9.34 8.43
CA ILE A 742 -23.13 9.32 9.63
C ILE A 742 -23.02 10.71 10.25
N SER A 743 -22.88 11.76 9.43
CA SER A 743 -22.90 13.15 9.90
C SER A 743 -24.22 13.48 10.58
N ASP A 744 -25.37 13.14 9.96
CA ASP A 744 -26.70 13.36 10.51
C ASP A 744 -26.88 12.62 11.85
N ILE A 745 -26.45 11.36 11.94
CA ILE A 745 -26.44 10.60 13.20
C ILE A 745 -25.60 11.32 14.27
N SER A 746 -24.45 11.88 13.89
CA SER A 746 -23.57 12.55 14.83
C SER A 746 -24.12 13.87 15.36
N SER A 747 -24.98 14.55 14.62
CA SER A 747 -25.61 15.82 14.97
C SER A 747 -27.00 15.64 15.60
N ASP A 748 -27.61 14.44 15.49
CA ASP A 748 -28.99 14.22 16.01
C ASP A 748 -29.08 14.30 17.53
N GLU A 749 -29.83 15.24 18.03
CA GLU A 749 -30.07 15.45 19.47
C GLU A 749 -30.84 14.30 20.11
N GLY A 750 -31.80 13.70 19.40
CA GLY A 750 -32.53 12.53 19.88
C GLY A 750 -31.67 11.33 20.16
N SER A 751 -30.57 11.17 19.40
CA SER A 751 -29.55 10.13 19.61
C SER A 751 -28.61 10.43 20.78
N ARG A 752 -28.66 11.62 21.37
CA ARG A 752 -27.85 12.00 22.56
C ARG A 752 -28.39 11.49 23.88
N LEU A 753 -29.49 10.70 23.86
CA LEU A 753 -30.18 10.29 25.09
C LEU A 753 -30.00 8.80 25.42
N ASP A 754 -29.47 7.95 24.49
CA ASP A 754 -29.50 6.52 24.71
C ASP A 754 -28.41 5.74 23.89
N TYR A 755 -28.38 4.42 24.03
CA TYR A 755 -27.69 3.50 23.16
C TYR A 755 -28.55 3.21 21.92
N ARG A 756 -28.05 3.58 20.75
CA ARG A 756 -28.78 3.34 19.48
C ARG A 756 -27.97 2.54 18.48
N VAL A 757 -28.68 1.76 17.69
CA VAL A 757 -28.11 0.97 16.59
C VAL A 757 -28.76 1.42 15.29
N PHE A 758 -27.97 1.59 14.25
CA PHE A 758 -28.36 1.95 12.90
C PHE A 758 -27.81 0.92 11.93
N ASN A 759 -28.65 0.34 11.08
CA ASN A 759 -28.21 -0.51 9.98
C ASN A 759 -28.24 0.34 8.69
N LEU A 760 -27.08 0.74 8.19
CA LEU A 760 -26.96 1.53 6.96
C LEU A 760 -26.76 0.61 5.76
N ILE A 761 -27.86 0.25 5.11
CA ILE A 761 -27.91 -0.54 3.88
C ILE A 761 -28.73 0.19 2.83
N HIS A 762 -28.54 -0.17 1.56
CA HIS A 762 -29.37 0.39 0.49
C HIS A 762 -30.79 -0.18 0.54
N PRO A 763 -31.84 0.65 0.58
CA PRO A 763 -33.21 0.17 0.70
C PRO A 763 -33.70 -0.59 -0.53
N GLY A 764 -33.13 -0.33 -1.71
CA GLY A 764 -33.47 -0.96 -2.98
C GLY A 764 -32.56 -2.13 -3.29
N LEU A 765 -32.69 -3.23 -2.54
CA LEU A 765 -31.97 -4.48 -2.79
C LEU A 765 -32.05 -4.92 -4.25
N LYS A 766 -30.92 -5.32 -4.84
CA LYS A 766 -30.83 -5.93 -6.18
C LYS A 766 -30.22 -7.32 -6.07
N PRO A 767 -30.61 -8.25 -6.94
CA PRO A 767 -30.00 -9.57 -6.98
C PRO A 767 -28.54 -9.47 -7.43
N TRP A 768 -27.72 -10.44 -7.01
CA TRP A 768 -26.32 -10.55 -7.42
C TRP A 768 -26.11 -10.59 -8.95
N SER A 769 -27.14 -11.04 -9.69
CA SER A 769 -27.14 -11.02 -11.14
C SER A 769 -26.87 -9.63 -11.73
N LEU A 770 -27.28 -8.54 -11.06
CA LEU A 770 -26.95 -7.18 -11.50
C LEU A 770 -25.45 -6.97 -11.61
N PHE A 771 -24.66 -7.43 -10.63
CA PHE A 771 -23.21 -7.35 -10.66
C PHE A 771 -22.62 -8.24 -11.77
N LEU A 772 -23.08 -9.47 -11.90
CA LEU A 772 -22.64 -10.40 -12.94
C LEU A 772 -22.96 -9.88 -14.36
N ASP A 773 -24.15 -9.35 -14.56
CA ASP A 773 -24.55 -8.78 -15.84
C ASP A 773 -23.71 -7.57 -16.21
N THR A 774 -23.39 -6.72 -15.20
CA THR A 774 -22.47 -5.60 -15.40
C THR A 774 -21.08 -6.09 -15.81
N LEU A 775 -20.53 -7.13 -15.15
CA LEU A 775 -19.22 -7.70 -15.52
C LEU A 775 -19.23 -8.26 -16.94
N THR A 776 -20.28 -9.00 -17.32
CA THR A 776 -20.38 -9.62 -18.65
C THR A 776 -20.58 -8.55 -19.74
N LYS A 777 -21.57 -7.68 -19.59
CA LYS A 777 -21.96 -6.72 -20.64
C LYS A 777 -21.00 -5.55 -20.81
N ARG A 778 -20.46 -5.04 -19.70
CA ARG A 778 -19.62 -3.82 -19.69
C ARG A 778 -18.12 -4.11 -19.69
N PHE A 779 -17.71 -5.27 -19.20
CA PHE A 779 -16.29 -5.62 -19.07
C PHE A 779 -15.90 -6.91 -19.83
N GLY A 780 -16.83 -7.55 -20.52
CA GLY A 780 -16.57 -8.71 -21.39
C GLY A 780 -16.14 -9.98 -20.62
N LEU A 781 -16.50 -10.09 -19.32
CA LEU A 781 -16.17 -11.25 -18.53
C LEU A 781 -17.21 -12.36 -18.76
N GLU A 782 -16.98 -13.20 -19.74
CA GLU A 782 -17.82 -14.38 -20.03
C GLU A 782 -17.31 -15.61 -19.28
N ALA A 783 -18.18 -16.25 -18.50
CA ALA A 783 -17.88 -17.47 -17.76
C ALA A 783 -19.18 -18.24 -17.44
N GLU A 784 -19.08 -19.55 -17.27
CA GLU A 784 -20.18 -20.38 -16.80
C GLU A 784 -20.65 -19.93 -15.42
N ARG A 785 -21.96 -19.86 -15.19
CA ARG A 785 -22.52 -19.50 -13.88
C ARG A 785 -22.86 -20.77 -13.10
N VAL A 786 -22.24 -20.92 -11.94
CA VAL A 786 -22.42 -22.08 -11.04
C VAL A 786 -22.87 -21.63 -9.65
N SER A 787 -23.30 -22.55 -8.80
CA SER A 787 -23.59 -22.22 -7.40
C SER A 787 -22.32 -21.82 -6.65
N LEU A 788 -22.43 -20.97 -5.62
CA LEU A 788 -21.26 -20.59 -4.82
C LEU A 788 -20.57 -21.80 -4.14
N PRO A 789 -21.28 -22.80 -3.60
CA PRO A 789 -20.64 -24.02 -3.12
C PRO A 789 -19.87 -24.77 -4.22
N GLU A 790 -20.42 -24.88 -5.41
CA GLU A 790 -19.74 -25.51 -6.54
C GLU A 790 -18.51 -24.71 -6.99
N TRP A 791 -18.63 -23.39 -7.04
CA TRP A 791 -17.51 -22.49 -7.33
C TRP A 791 -16.37 -22.68 -6.32
N LEU A 792 -16.68 -22.75 -5.03
CA LEU A 792 -15.72 -23.00 -3.96
C LEU A 792 -15.08 -24.39 -4.08
N ASN A 793 -15.84 -25.41 -4.41
CA ASN A 793 -15.33 -26.77 -4.63
C ASN A 793 -14.35 -26.81 -5.82
N ARG A 794 -14.70 -26.17 -6.95
CA ARG A 794 -13.82 -26.08 -8.13
C ARG A 794 -12.54 -25.28 -7.80
N LEU A 795 -12.63 -24.24 -6.97
CA LEU A 795 -11.49 -23.49 -6.50
C LEU A 795 -10.52 -24.35 -5.69
N GLU A 796 -11.04 -25.13 -4.73
CA GLU A 796 -10.27 -26.03 -3.88
C GLU A 796 -9.66 -27.20 -4.64
N GLU A 797 -10.39 -27.76 -5.59
CA GLU A 797 -9.90 -28.85 -6.46
C GLU A 797 -8.77 -28.36 -7.36
N ARG A 798 -8.91 -27.15 -7.92
CA ARG A 798 -7.86 -26.56 -8.75
C ARG A 798 -6.62 -26.21 -7.93
N GLU A 799 -6.76 -25.72 -6.71
CA GLU A 799 -5.61 -25.51 -5.83
C GLU A 799 -4.83 -26.80 -5.59
N ARG A 800 -5.52 -27.94 -5.36
CA ARG A 800 -4.87 -29.23 -5.13
C ARG A 800 -4.20 -29.80 -6.38
N THR A 801 -4.74 -29.55 -7.55
CA THR A 801 -4.31 -30.18 -8.83
C THR A 801 -3.34 -29.30 -9.64
N ASP A 802 -3.47 -27.99 -9.59
CA ASP A 802 -2.67 -27.02 -10.36
C ASP A 802 -1.41 -26.60 -9.61
N LYS A 803 -0.39 -27.48 -9.64
CA LYS A 803 0.92 -27.21 -9.02
C LYS A 803 1.69 -26.07 -9.69
N GLU A 804 1.37 -25.71 -10.93
CA GLU A 804 2.00 -24.62 -11.67
C GLU A 804 1.24 -23.29 -11.52
N GLY A 805 -0.02 -23.34 -11.09
CA GLY A 805 -0.92 -22.20 -10.95
C GLY A 805 -0.93 -21.55 -9.57
N GLN A 806 -0.03 -21.90 -8.68
CA GLN A 806 0.06 -21.30 -7.35
C GLN A 806 0.15 -19.77 -7.44
N GLY A 807 -0.83 -19.09 -6.83
CA GLY A 807 -0.98 -17.63 -6.87
C GLY A 807 -2.06 -17.10 -7.84
N ARG A 808 -2.63 -17.92 -8.74
CA ARG A 808 -3.74 -17.50 -9.63
C ARG A 808 -5.08 -17.42 -8.89
N TYR A 809 -5.23 -18.18 -7.80
CA TYR A 809 -6.49 -18.34 -7.08
C TYR A 809 -6.54 -17.46 -5.83
N VAL A 810 -6.45 -16.14 -6.03
CA VAL A 810 -6.36 -15.14 -4.94
C VAL A 810 -7.57 -15.14 -3.99
N ALA A 811 -8.70 -15.72 -4.40
CA ALA A 811 -9.89 -15.82 -3.57
C ALA A 811 -9.80 -16.86 -2.45
N LEU A 812 -8.82 -17.76 -2.46
CA LEU A 812 -8.62 -18.74 -1.38
C LEU A 812 -8.49 -18.11 -0.01
N LYS A 813 -7.79 -16.98 0.10
CA LYS A 813 -7.68 -16.22 1.35
C LYS A 813 -9.01 -15.67 1.88
N PHE A 814 -10.06 -15.68 1.05
CA PHE A 814 -11.41 -15.25 1.39
C PHE A 814 -12.40 -16.41 1.39
N ALA A 815 -11.94 -17.67 1.28
CA ALA A 815 -12.83 -18.83 1.12
C ALA A 815 -13.83 -18.97 2.28
N ASP A 816 -13.40 -18.75 3.52
CA ASP A 816 -14.28 -18.83 4.69
C ASP A 816 -15.31 -17.69 4.71
N PHE A 817 -14.89 -16.48 4.37
CA PHE A 817 -15.79 -15.36 4.18
C PHE A 817 -16.82 -15.66 3.08
N LEU A 818 -16.39 -16.15 1.92
CA LEU A 818 -17.28 -16.52 0.82
C LEU A 818 -18.24 -17.65 1.20
N ARG A 819 -17.80 -18.66 1.98
CA ARG A 819 -18.68 -19.69 2.54
C ARG A 819 -19.73 -19.11 3.47
N SER A 820 -19.31 -18.17 4.35
CA SER A 820 -20.25 -17.52 5.26
C SER A 820 -21.33 -16.73 4.53
N LEU A 821 -21.03 -16.21 3.32
CA LEU A 821 -22.01 -15.56 2.45
C LEU A 821 -22.99 -16.56 1.81
N GLY A 822 -22.52 -17.78 1.47
CA GLY A 822 -23.34 -18.81 0.81
C GLY A 822 -24.37 -19.51 1.71
N ASN A 823 -24.24 -19.39 3.02
CA ASN A 823 -25.12 -20.08 3.98
C ASN A 823 -26.39 -19.27 4.32
N GLY A 824 -27.15 -18.84 3.28
CA GLY A 824 -28.46 -18.19 3.47
C GLY A 824 -28.47 -16.67 3.39
N MET A 825 -27.40 -16.06 2.83
CA MET A 825 -27.29 -14.60 2.67
C MET A 825 -28.04 -14.04 1.46
N ASP A 826 -28.58 -14.87 0.57
CA ASP A 826 -29.35 -14.42 -0.60
C ASP A 826 -30.58 -13.59 -0.19
N ASP A 827 -31.11 -13.80 1.02
CA ASP A 827 -32.26 -13.10 1.61
C ASP A 827 -31.93 -12.29 2.87
N MET A 828 -30.64 -11.97 3.11
CA MET A 828 -30.27 -11.18 4.28
C MET A 828 -30.95 -9.81 4.24
N ARG A 829 -31.85 -9.60 5.17
CA ARG A 829 -32.59 -8.35 5.34
C ARG A 829 -32.26 -7.73 6.69
N CYS A 830 -32.19 -6.42 6.71
CA CYS A 830 -31.98 -5.66 7.93
C CYS A 830 -33.14 -4.66 8.11
N ILE A 831 -33.55 -4.49 9.35
CA ILE A 831 -34.37 -3.31 9.72
C ILE A 831 -33.47 -2.09 9.61
N SER A 832 -33.93 -1.03 8.98
CA SER A 832 -33.22 0.24 8.79
C SER A 832 -34.15 1.43 9.04
N ASP A 833 -34.96 1.35 10.11
CA ASP A 833 -35.96 2.33 10.44
C ASP A 833 -35.38 3.55 11.16
N ASN A 834 -34.34 3.35 11.96
CA ASN A 834 -33.76 4.39 12.78
C ASN A 834 -33.14 5.50 11.95
N ILE A 835 -32.52 5.16 10.81
CA ILE A 835 -31.93 6.19 9.95
C ILE A 835 -32.97 7.08 9.30
N GLY A 836 -34.15 6.56 8.94
CA GLY A 836 -35.23 7.34 8.38
C GLY A 836 -35.83 8.39 9.34
N ARG A 837 -35.53 8.26 10.66
CA ARG A 837 -35.94 9.26 11.68
C ARG A 837 -34.91 10.41 11.82
N VAL A 838 -33.71 10.20 11.34
CA VAL A 838 -32.53 11.08 11.53
C VAL A 838 -32.11 11.74 10.23
N SER A 839 -32.23 11.03 9.12
CA SER A 839 -31.81 11.48 7.79
C SER A 839 -32.87 11.16 6.75
N ASN A 840 -33.30 12.17 6.01
CA ASN A 840 -34.31 12.06 4.96
C ASN A 840 -33.69 11.92 3.56
N LEU A 841 -32.50 11.35 3.45
CA LEU A 841 -31.80 11.19 2.18
C LEU A 841 -32.46 10.09 1.34
N GLU A 842 -32.86 10.43 0.12
CA GLU A 842 -33.22 9.45 -0.89
C GLU A 842 -31.95 8.89 -1.56
N MET A 843 -31.89 7.58 -1.74
CA MET A 843 -30.82 6.92 -2.47
C MET A 843 -31.25 6.64 -3.90
N GLU A 844 -30.36 6.93 -4.86
CA GLU A 844 -30.61 6.58 -6.25
C GLU A 844 -30.67 5.04 -6.43
N PRO A 845 -31.51 4.53 -7.33
CA PRO A 845 -31.60 3.10 -7.57
C PRO A 845 -30.27 2.53 -8.07
N LEU A 846 -29.88 1.40 -7.52
CA LEU A 846 -28.73 0.64 -8.04
C LEU A 846 -29.02 0.15 -9.46
N SER A 847 -28.17 0.50 -10.41
CA SER A 847 -28.31 0.17 -11.83
C SER A 847 -27.01 -0.39 -12.42
N GLU A 848 -27.12 -0.98 -13.61
CA GLU A 848 -25.96 -1.50 -14.36
C GLU A 848 -25.02 -0.34 -14.74
N GLU A 849 -25.54 0.85 -15.06
CA GLU A 849 -24.78 2.04 -15.41
C GLU A 849 -23.97 2.52 -14.23
N LEU A 850 -24.59 2.64 -13.05
CA LEU A 850 -23.93 3.07 -11.82
C LEU A 850 -22.82 2.11 -11.40
N LEU A 851 -23.08 0.80 -11.43
CA LEU A 851 -22.08 -0.21 -11.13
C LEU A 851 -20.93 -0.17 -12.16
N ALA A 852 -21.23 -0.01 -13.44
CA ALA A 852 -20.20 0.08 -14.48
C ALA A 852 -19.31 1.32 -14.28
N GLU A 853 -19.87 2.44 -13.85
CA GLU A 853 -19.09 3.63 -13.52
C GLU A 853 -18.17 3.37 -12.32
N TRP A 854 -18.67 2.78 -11.25
CA TRP A 854 -17.91 2.44 -10.07
C TRP A 854 -16.73 1.50 -10.37
N LEU A 855 -16.93 0.53 -11.27
CA LEU A 855 -15.96 -0.51 -11.61
C LEU A 855 -15.00 -0.13 -12.76
N ARG A 856 -15.18 1.04 -13.39
CA ARG A 856 -14.44 1.46 -14.60
C ARG A 856 -12.91 1.40 -14.43
N GLY A 857 -12.39 1.65 -13.23
CA GLY A 857 -10.96 1.60 -12.93
C GLY A 857 -10.42 0.21 -12.58
N TRP A 858 -11.28 -0.81 -12.49
CA TRP A 858 -10.86 -2.14 -12.10
C TRP A 858 -10.29 -2.91 -13.28
N ARG A 859 -9.18 -3.61 -13.06
CA ARG A 859 -8.56 -4.51 -14.06
C ARG A 859 -8.89 -5.95 -13.67
N PHE A 860 -9.88 -6.49 -14.34
CA PHE A 860 -10.35 -7.86 -14.15
C PHE A 860 -9.46 -8.89 -14.83
#